data_6454f8e851d618c521e2448b3008c9b2
#
_entry.id   6454f8e851d618c521e2448b3008c9b2
#
_cell.length_a   1.000
_cell.length_b   1.000
_cell.length_c   1.000
_cell.angle_alpha   90.00
_cell.angle_beta   90.00
_cell.angle_gamma   90.00
#
_symmetry.space_group_name_H-M   'P 1'
#
loop_
_entity.id
_entity.type
_entity.pdbx_description
1 polymer ?
#
loop_
_entity_poly.entity_id
_entity_poly.type
_entity_poly.pdbx_seq_one_letter_code
_entity_poly.pdbx_strand_id
1 'polypeptide(L)'
;MLLERDEVWGAGAVAAAAARAGSGRWMLLAAEAGMGRTVALDAIVGRQAADGAMRVGRARCVPEESAFPFGLVRQVFPEDAGIPFSVPSGPDEQRVFHRLVTRLAESAAERPVLLAVDDLHHADEPSRRWIGYLARRIAGLPVLLVATECLDQCDPTPLPPATGTAVALRPLSAPAVTRIARAAGLGAEQAATCVEAGAGNPALVRALVADLAEGPLPRPATAPARSRYRDTVADWLRHRADPRSRHVCLALAVAAQGDAPAAPGLLDQVADLCPHRRPPSARSVRRLGRLLRHPLAREAVLAAAEPGEAAALHARIAGLLDEGGAPATAVASRLLHVDRPGEGWMARSLAEAAEEAARSGRVAEATAYLRHALSGPLPPARRAGLTLRLGALELPHSATAGIRRLRTGLELHTDVRDRAAAAPALSAALVAGRRTGTALSVLHQAGRGTDDDELVQVLQTLAALISSHDAVAWRGAVARLHVLAPTAPVTIEPLVCGLITEYEAGAGLCSAAEALGRVRQRLAAPVDPRLRTAWLGSAATLLQWADHLPEARDLADTYLPPAPAPPDLTDAGTQCLLSVRAEAALWAGDFDRVVTENAPLVAASAGQGVRLPHLAAMVATAHLEAGRRDEAWEVLAGPGPSGTDSSWEWNELRHARALLHAADGDWQAALDDHLACGAGQSARDFVAPFATPWRSGAAFALVRLGRRREAREFAEEELRHARTWGTARTVGRALRAYAAAVGGRLAVDSLTEAAELLRRGPAPVELVETLVDLGRARIEAGNGRKGRDALREAHAVALGTAVPAEAPGTGGPAPTGRLTGLVEEALREGRVRGGSRARTGCPALTAAERRVVELAASGQTNAQICAALHLTRRTVETHLTSAYRKLAVTRRTQLAAVLAREAEHTGAPLPSPGTQAGQGEGRGRGVLRRA
;
A
#
# COMPACT_ATOMS: atom_id res chain seq x y z
N MET A 1 16.00 4.53 -51.19
CA MET A 1 17.49 4.41 -51.09
C MET A 1 17.79 3.22 -50.18
N LEU A 2 18.51 2.22 -50.70
CA LEU A 2 18.92 1.03 -49.94
C LEU A 2 20.16 1.44 -49.12
N LEU A 3 20.02 1.44 -47.78
CA LEU A 3 21.13 1.80 -46.88
C LEU A 3 21.97 0.57 -46.57
N GLU A 4 23.29 0.78 -46.48
CA GLU A 4 24.28 -0.26 -46.09
C GLU A 4 24.21 -1.53 -46.98
N ARG A 5 24.06 -1.36 -48.31
CA ARG A 5 24.05 -2.45 -49.32
C ARG A 5 25.17 -2.25 -50.37
N ASP A 6 26.26 -1.58 -50.00
CA ASP A 6 27.36 -1.28 -50.92
C ASP A 6 28.04 -2.55 -51.40
N GLU A 7 28.17 -3.60 -50.59
CA GLU A 7 28.70 -4.89 -50.98
C GLU A 7 27.82 -5.58 -52.04
N VAL A 8 26.51 -5.45 -51.91
CA VAL A 8 25.57 -5.99 -52.92
C VAL A 8 25.71 -5.25 -54.23
N TRP A 9 25.83 -3.93 -54.16
CA TRP A 9 26.01 -3.09 -55.34
C TRP A 9 27.32 -3.37 -56.05
N GLY A 10 28.43 -3.47 -55.30
CA GLY A 10 29.75 -3.77 -55.81
C GLY A 10 29.80 -5.12 -56.51
N ALA A 11 29.30 -6.17 -55.81
CA ALA A 11 29.26 -7.50 -56.31
C ALA A 11 28.35 -7.62 -57.57
N GLY A 12 27.17 -6.99 -57.51
CA GLY A 12 26.21 -6.97 -58.62
C GLY A 12 26.77 -6.25 -59.86
N ALA A 13 27.46 -5.14 -59.69
CA ALA A 13 28.10 -4.41 -60.83
C ALA A 13 29.23 -5.19 -61.45
N VAL A 14 30.06 -5.82 -60.61
CA VAL A 14 31.19 -6.66 -61.13
C VAL A 14 30.64 -7.87 -61.89
N ALA A 15 29.62 -8.57 -61.34
CA ALA A 15 29.01 -9.72 -61.98
C ALA A 15 28.27 -9.37 -63.29
N ALA A 16 27.59 -8.22 -63.33
CA ALA A 16 26.93 -7.73 -64.54
C ALA A 16 27.94 -7.31 -65.60
N ALA A 17 29.03 -6.67 -65.22
CA ALA A 17 30.12 -6.34 -66.17
C ALA A 17 30.79 -7.58 -66.78
N ALA A 18 31.05 -8.60 -65.95
CA ALA A 18 31.59 -9.88 -66.38
C ALA A 18 30.65 -10.61 -67.39
N ALA A 19 29.35 -10.67 -67.08
CA ALA A 19 28.34 -11.29 -67.94
C ALA A 19 28.21 -10.57 -69.29
N ARG A 20 28.25 -9.25 -69.29
CA ARG A 20 28.28 -8.42 -70.53
C ARG A 20 29.51 -8.69 -71.39
N ALA A 21 30.64 -9.00 -70.74
CA ALA A 21 31.91 -9.35 -71.39
C ALA A 21 31.94 -10.85 -71.84
N GLY A 22 30.84 -11.59 -71.76
CA GLY A 22 30.75 -13.01 -72.13
C GLY A 22 31.17 -14.01 -71.07
N SER A 23 31.53 -13.52 -69.90
CA SER A 23 31.89 -14.36 -68.74
C SER A 23 30.77 -14.36 -67.72
N GLY A 24 29.87 -15.34 -67.82
CA GLY A 24 28.69 -15.42 -66.92
C GLY A 24 29.03 -15.64 -65.46
N ARG A 25 28.21 -15.12 -64.67
CA ARG A 25 28.33 -15.17 -63.19
C ARG A 25 27.00 -15.49 -62.54
N TRP A 26 27.07 -16.10 -61.33
CA TRP A 26 25.92 -16.20 -60.46
C TRP A 26 26.17 -15.37 -59.19
N MET A 27 25.10 -14.86 -58.60
CA MET A 27 25.07 -14.11 -57.33
C MET A 27 23.90 -14.59 -56.50
N LEU A 28 24.16 -15.03 -55.27
CA LEU A 28 23.12 -15.46 -54.34
C LEU A 28 23.00 -14.43 -53.21
N LEU A 29 21.84 -13.80 -53.06
CA LEU A 29 21.51 -12.91 -51.95
C LEU A 29 20.92 -13.73 -50.83
N ALA A 30 21.73 -14.12 -49.87
CA ALA A 30 21.30 -14.97 -48.79
C ALA A 30 21.07 -14.13 -47.53
N ALA A 31 19.91 -14.20 -46.93
CA ALA A 31 19.59 -13.56 -45.69
C ALA A 31 18.36 -14.17 -45.01
N GLU A 32 18.17 -13.79 -43.79
CA GLU A 32 16.99 -14.10 -43.00
C GLU A 32 15.73 -13.36 -43.52
N ALA A 33 14.56 -13.73 -43.04
CA ALA A 33 13.31 -13.08 -43.42
C ALA A 33 13.29 -11.60 -43.05
N GLY A 34 12.72 -10.76 -43.89
CA GLY A 34 12.61 -9.32 -43.63
C GLY A 34 13.86 -8.47 -43.86
N MET A 35 14.98 -9.09 -44.31
CA MET A 35 16.26 -8.40 -44.52
C MET A 35 16.35 -7.63 -45.85
N GLY A 36 15.29 -7.64 -46.64
CA GLY A 36 15.19 -6.87 -47.88
C GLY A 36 15.81 -7.54 -49.07
N ARG A 37 15.82 -8.90 -49.17
CA ARG A 37 16.33 -9.69 -50.29
C ARG A 37 15.67 -9.34 -51.63
N THR A 38 14.33 -9.38 -51.69
CA THR A 38 13.55 -9.02 -52.88
C THR A 38 13.82 -7.58 -53.31
N VAL A 39 13.90 -6.65 -52.35
CA VAL A 39 14.19 -5.22 -52.66
C VAL A 39 15.60 -5.05 -53.21
N ALA A 40 16.58 -5.81 -52.74
CA ALA A 40 17.93 -5.81 -53.25
C ALA A 40 17.99 -6.41 -54.65
N LEU A 41 17.26 -7.52 -54.91
CA LEU A 41 17.11 -8.15 -56.25
C LEU A 41 16.45 -7.15 -57.23
N ASP A 42 15.31 -6.53 -56.82
CA ASP A 42 14.59 -5.57 -57.66
C ASP A 42 15.47 -4.37 -58.04
N ALA A 43 16.29 -3.92 -57.12
CA ALA A 43 17.18 -2.79 -57.34
C ALA A 43 18.34 -3.16 -58.32
N ILE A 44 18.89 -4.36 -58.27
CA ILE A 44 19.84 -4.88 -59.22
C ILE A 44 19.18 -4.98 -60.61
N VAL A 45 17.99 -5.58 -60.68
CA VAL A 45 17.21 -5.72 -61.92
C VAL A 45 16.89 -4.36 -62.52
N GLY A 46 16.34 -3.43 -61.72
CA GLY A 46 15.99 -2.09 -62.15
C GLY A 46 17.17 -1.31 -62.76
N ARG A 47 18.35 -1.47 -62.20
CA ARG A 47 19.57 -0.81 -62.73
C ARG A 47 20.00 -1.37 -64.07
N GLN A 48 19.97 -2.70 -64.21
CA GLN A 48 20.33 -3.35 -65.49
C GLN A 48 19.25 -3.17 -66.55
N ALA A 49 18.01 -3.06 -66.19
CA ALA A 49 16.90 -2.75 -67.10
C ALA A 49 16.93 -1.30 -67.60
N ALA A 50 17.29 -0.31 -66.73
CA ALA A 50 17.40 1.12 -67.07
C ALA A 50 18.51 1.37 -68.15
N ASP A 51 19.64 0.67 -68.02
CA ASP A 51 20.72 0.78 -68.96
C ASP A 51 20.42 0.11 -70.33
N GLY A 52 19.33 -0.67 -70.36
CA GLY A 52 18.95 -1.42 -71.54
C GLY A 52 19.98 -2.46 -72.04
N ALA A 53 21.08 -2.68 -71.30
CA ALA A 53 22.24 -3.45 -71.67
C ALA A 53 22.03 -5.00 -71.55
N MET A 54 21.04 -5.44 -70.77
CA MET A 54 20.73 -6.85 -70.58
C MET A 54 19.23 -7.12 -70.78
N ARG A 55 18.91 -8.32 -71.28
CA ARG A 55 17.55 -8.83 -71.29
C ARG A 55 17.25 -9.42 -69.92
N VAL A 56 16.11 -9.07 -69.31
CA VAL A 56 15.75 -9.54 -67.97
C VAL A 56 14.74 -10.68 -68.08
N GLY A 57 15.11 -11.85 -67.56
CA GLY A 57 14.21 -12.95 -67.26
C GLY A 57 13.94 -12.98 -65.77
N ARG A 58 12.67 -12.96 -65.33
CA ARG A 58 12.30 -12.94 -63.92
C ARG A 58 11.46 -14.15 -63.57
N ALA A 59 11.79 -14.81 -62.46
CA ALA A 59 10.99 -15.85 -61.85
C ALA A 59 10.83 -15.57 -60.35
N ARG A 60 9.66 -15.90 -59.81
CA ARG A 60 9.38 -15.87 -58.40
C ARG A 60 8.87 -17.20 -57.92
N CYS A 61 9.52 -17.80 -56.93
CA CYS A 61 9.11 -19.06 -56.36
C CYS A 61 8.19 -18.82 -55.16
N VAL A 62 7.14 -19.62 -55.06
CA VAL A 62 6.17 -19.56 -53.94
C VAL A 62 6.00 -20.95 -53.33
N PRO A 63 5.70 -21.04 -52.03
CA PRO A 63 5.57 -22.32 -51.33
C PRO A 63 4.55 -23.27 -52.00
N GLU A 64 3.45 -22.71 -52.49
CA GLU A 64 2.34 -23.45 -53.12
C GLU A 64 2.76 -24.16 -54.39
N GLU A 65 3.79 -23.65 -55.11
CA GLU A 65 4.28 -24.20 -56.35
C GLU A 65 5.51 -25.10 -56.16
N SER A 66 6.00 -25.29 -54.95
CA SER A 66 7.21 -26.05 -54.64
C SER A 66 7.14 -27.53 -55.06
N ALA A 67 5.94 -28.08 -55.19
CA ALA A 67 5.69 -29.43 -55.72
C ALA A 67 5.42 -29.46 -57.21
N PHE A 68 5.36 -28.31 -57.92
CA PHE A 68 5.05 -28.26 -59.35
C PHE A 68 6.32 -28.38 -60.20
N PRO A 69 6.53 -29.53 -60.88
CA PRO A 69 7.80 -29.76 -61.55
C PRO A 69 8.12 -28.70 -62.62
N PHE A 70 9.35 -28.20 -62.57
CA PHE A 70 9.85 -27.13 -63.43
C PHE A 70 9.08 -25.80 -63.35
N GLY A 71 8.39 -25.52 -62.24
CA GLY A 71 7.61 -24.29 -62.02
C GLY A 71 8.43 -23.01 -62.26
N LEU A 72 9.63 -22.90 -61.65
CA LEU A 72 10.56 -21.80 -61.93
C LEU A 72 10.99 -21.73 -63.37
N VAL A 73 11.35 -22.89 -63.99
CA VAL A 73 11.81 -22.94 -65.35
C VAL A 73 10.73 -22.47 -66.35
N ARG A 74 9.46 -22.81 -66.13
CA ARG A 74 8.32 -22.33 -66.90
C ARG A 74 8.13 -20.84 -66.88
N GLN A 75 8.44 -20.19 -65.75
CA GLN A 75 8.39 -18.72 -65.67
C GLN A 75 9.51 -18.09 -66.50
N VAL A 76 10.66 -18.73 -66.59
CA VAL A 76 11.82 -18.25 -67.38
C VAL A 76 11.60 -18.51 -68.89
N PHE A 77 10.98 -19.63 -69.24
CA PHE A 77 10.74 -20.08 -70.65
C PHE A 77 9.25 -20.37 -70.91
N PRO A 78 8.40 -19.34 -70.93
CA PRO A 78 6.94 -19.52 -70.96
C PRO A 78 6.47 -20.11 -72.26
N GLU A 79 7.22 -19.92 -73.31
CA GLU A 79 6.87 -20.42 -74.69
C GLU A 79 7.45 -21.80 -75.02
N ASP A 80 8.24 -22.43 -74.13
CA ASP A 80 8.84 -23.78 -74.41
C ASP A 80 7.89 -24.89 -74.01
N ALA A 81 7.18 -25.39 -75.07
CA ALA A 81 6.26 -26.53 -74.95
C ALA A 81 6.96 -27.87 -74.64
N GLY A 82 8.27 -27.94 -74.74
CA GLY A 82 9.06 -29.13 -74.47
C GLY A 82 9.44 -29.32 -72.95
N ILE A 83 9.01 -28.43 -72.01
CA ILE A 83 9.24 -28.63 -70.63
C ILE A 83 8.28 -29.67 -70.04
N PRO A 84 8.75 -30.82 -69.48
CA PRO A 84 7.91 -31.90 -69.04
C PRO A 84 7.09 -31.54 -67.81
N PHE A 85 5.84 -32.04 -67.71
CA PHE A 85 4.99 -31.86 -66.52
C PHE A 85 5.26 -32.90 -65.41
N SER A 86 6.07 -33.94 -65.76
CA SER A 86 6.54 -34.95 -64.82
C SER A 86 8.06 -34.86 -64.68
N VAL A 87 8.61 -35.31 -63.59
CA VAL A 87 10.06 -35.31 -63.37
C VAL A 87 10.69 -36.45 -64.16
N PRO A 88 11.49 -36.20 -65.26
CA PRO A 88 12.24 -37.21 -65.91
C PRO A 88 13.32 -37.78 -65.00
N SER A 89 13.72 -39.05 -65.25
CA SER A 89 14.79 -39.65 -64.39
C SER A 89 16.08 -39.80 -65.18
N GLY A 90 17.24 -39.66 -64.52
CA GLY A 90 18.56 -39.91 -65.03
C GLY A 90 18.93 -39.16 -66.34
N PRO A 91 19.27 -39.85 -67.42
CA PRO A 91 19.76 -39.20 -68.68
C PRO A 91 18.74 -38.25 -69.31
N ASP A 92 17.44 -38.51 -69.15
CA ASP A 92 16.40 -37.71 -69.76
C ASP A 92 16.29 -36.33 -69.08
N GLU A 93 16.48 -36.23 -67.74
CA GLU A 93 16.54 -34.96 -67.00
C GLU A 93 17.76 -34.12 -67.47
N GLN A 94 18.90 -34.79 -67.69
CA GLN A 94 20.09 -34.09 -68.21
C GLN A 94 19.90 -33.54 -69.59
N ARG A 95 19.19 -34.25 -70.44
CA ARG A 95 18.83 -33.78 -71.84
C ARG A 95 17.92 -32.55 -71.76
N VAL A 96 16.95 -32.53 -70.84
CA VAL A 96 16.12 -31.33 -70.59
C VAL A 96 16.97 -30.15 -70.06
N PHE A 97 17.83 -30.39 -69.13
CA PHE A 97 18.68 -29.34 -68.59
C PHE A 97 19.62 -28.78 -69.67
N HIS A 98 20.24 -29.61 -70.43
CA HIS A 98 21.12 -29.22 -71.56
C HIS A 98 20.39 -28.37 -72.59
N ARG A 99 19.21 -28.81 -73.05
CA ARG A 99 18.36 -28.05 -73.96
C ARG A 99 18.02 -26.64 -73.42
N LEU A 100 17.61 -26.55 -72.13
CA LEU A 100 17.27 -25.28 -71.52
C LEU A 100 18.48 -24.31 -71.38
N VAL A 101 19.70 -24.84 -71.11
CA VAL A 101 20.92 -24.02 -71.10
C VAL A 101 21.27 -23.62 -72.57
N THR A 102 21.09 -24.46 -73.59
CA THR A 102 21.30 -24.08 -74.96
C THR A 102 20.34 -23.01 -75.46
N ARG A 103 19.07 -23.10 -75.11
CA ARG A 103 18.09 -22.01 -75.32
C ARG A 103 18.45 -20.72 -74.67
N LEU A 104 18.92 -20.78 -73.39
CA LEU A 104 19.40 -19.60 -72.69
C LEU A 104 20.64 -19.01 -73.37
N ALA A 105 21.55 -19.85 -73.84
CA ALA A 105 22.76 -19.41 -74.56
C ALA A 105 22.42 -18.76 -75.94
N GLU A 106 21.45 -19.28 -76.67
CA GLU A 106 20.96 -18.72 -77.97
C GLU A 106 20.36 -17.30 -77.66
N SER A 107 19.47 -17.20 -76.63
CA SER A 107 18.88 -15.90 -76.25
C SER A 107 19.93 -14.91 -75.76
N ALA A 108 20.96 -15.39 -75.06
CA ALA A 108 22.01 -14.56 -74.53
C ALA A 108 23.04 -14.11 -75.54
N ALA A 109 23.19 -14.91 -76.68
CA ALA A 109 24.06 -14.52 -77.79
C ALA A 109 23.56 -13.26 -78.51
N GLU A 110 22.24 -13.10 -78.61
CA GLU A 110 21.63 -11.86 -79.10
C GLU A 110 21.84 -10.67 -78.23
N ARG A 111 21.67 -10.89 -76.96
CA ARG A 111 21.79 -9.88 -75.90
C ARG A 111 22.05 -10.51 -74.54
N PRO A 112 23.03 -10.04 -73.71
CA PRO A 112 23.28 -10.60 -72.39
C PRO A 112 22.01 -10.70 -71.55
N VAL A 113 21.86 -11.83 -70.82
CA VAL A 113 20.65 -12.12 -70.04
C VAL A 113 20.91 -11.99 -68.53
N LEU A 114 20.07 -11.22 -67.87
CA LEU A 114 19.94 -11.23 -66.41
C LEU A 114 18.77 -12.17 -66.03
N LEU A 115 19.07 -13.29 -65.39
CA LEU A 115 18.08 -14.20 -64.82
C LEU A 115 17.93 -13.88 -63.36
N ALA A 116 16.82 -13.28 -62.97
CA ALA A 116 16.49 -12.92 -61.59
C ALA A 116 15.49 -13.92 -60.99
N VAL A 117 15.90 -14.60 -59.94
CA VAL A 117 15.09 -15.62 -59.24
C VAL A 117 14.85 -15.18 -57.79
N ASP A 118 13.61 -14.88 -57.48
CA ASP A 118 13.23 -14.53 -56.12
C ASP A 118 12.76 -15.76 -55.34
N ASP A 119 13.18 -15.87 -54.10
CA ASP A 119 12.85 -16.91 -53.14
C ASP A 119 13.15 -18.35 -53.64
N LEU A 120 14.37 -18.57 -54.17
CA LEU A 120 14.85 -19.85 -54.74
C LEU A 120 14.62 -21.06 -53.83
N HIS A 121 14.58 -20.87 -52.50
CA HIS A 121 14.30 -21.93 -51.53
C HIS A 121 12.88 -22.54 -51.66
N HIS A 122 11.96 -21.84 -52.29
CA HIS A 122 10.62 -22.35 -52.64
C HIS A 122 10.53 -22.97 -54.02
N ALA A 123 11.63 -22.98 -54.78
CA ALA A 123 11.64 -23.62 -56.08
C ALA A 123 11.45 -25.12 -55.95
N ASP A 124 10.75 -25.70 -56.95
CA ASP A 124 10.62 -27.13 -57.10
C ASP A 124 12.00 -27.78 -57.28
N GLU A 125 12.13 -29.04 -56.88
CA GLU A 125 13.40 -29.76 -56.89
C GLU A 125 14.05 -29.90 -58.29
N PRO A 126 13.33 -30.21 -59.39
CA PRO A 126 13.88 -30.16 -60.72
C PRO A 126 14.44 -28.79 -61.11
N SER A 127 13.72 -27.71 -60.81
CA SER A 127 14.18 -26.36 -61.11
C SER A 127 15.45 -26.01 -60.32
N ARG A 128 15.56 -26.38 -59.05
CA ARG A 128 16.79 -26.17 -58.25
C ARG A 128 17.98 -26.93 -58.82
N ARG A 129 17.77 -28.20 -59.22
CA ARG A 129 18.82 -28.97 -59.90
C ARG A 129 19.25 -28.34 -61.22
N TRP A 130 18.27 -27.77 -61.98
CA TRP A 130 18.59 -27.05 -63.22
C TRP A 130 19.41 -25.78 -62.92
N ILE A 131 19.09 -24.99 -61.89
CA ILE A 131 19.87 -23.82 -61.46
C ILE A 131 21.30 -24.24 -61.11
N GLY A 132 21.49 -25.35 -60.37
CA GLY A 132 22.81 -25.90 -60.05
C GLY A 132 23.54 -26.40 -61.33
N TYR A 133 22.84 -26.96 -62.35
CA TYR A 133 23.40 -27.38 -63.63
C TYR A 133 23.85 -26.15 -64.45
N LEU A 134 23.05 -25.09 -64.49
CA LEU A 134 23.36 -23.80 -65.12
C LEU A 134 24.58 -23.16 -64.48
N ALA A 135 24.60 -23.04 -63.15
CA ALA A 135 25.68 -22.39 -62.44
C ALA A 135 27.07 -23.04 -62.72
N ARG A 136 27.13 -24.36 -62.92
CA ARG A 136 28.36 -25.06 -63.31
C ARG A 136 28.85 -24.76 -64.73
N ARG A 137 27.99 -24.25 -65.60
CA ARG A 137 28.24 -24.00 -67.04
C ARG A 137 28.17 -22.56 -67.45
N ILE A 138 27.82 -21.69 -66.52
CA ILE A 138 27.53 -20.26 -66.74
C ILE A 138 28.74 -19.47 -67.21
N ALA A 139 30.01 -19.92 -66.92
CA ALA A 139 31.22 -19.18 -67.17
C ALA A 139 31.46 -18.79 -68.66
N GLY A 140 30.98 -19.55 -69.55
CA GLY A 140 31.11 -19.28 -71.00
C GLY A 140 29.89 -18.67 -71.70
N LEU A 141 28.92 -18.18 -70.84
CA LEU A 141 27.68 -17.59 -71.32
C LEU A 141 27.58 -16.11 -70.92
N PRO A 142 27.05 -15.23 -71.76
CA PRO A 142 26.77 -13.84 -71.38
C PRO A 142 25.49 -13.80 -70.48
N VAL A 143 25.52 -14.47 -69.35
CA VAL A 143 24.38 -14.63 -68.42
C VAL A 143 24.79 -14.22 -67.01
N LEU A 144 23.96 -13.39 -66.38
CA LEU A 144 24.01 -13.09 -64.93
C LEU A 144 22.81 -13.78 -64.28
N LEU A 145 23.06 -14.73 -63.38
CA LEU A 145 22.04 -15.30 -62.50
C LEU A 145 22.10 -14.61 -61.16
N VAL A 146 21.00 -13.97 -60.74
CA VAL A 146 20.86 -13.43 -59.37
C VAL A 146 19.67 -14.12 -58.71
N ALA A 147 19.94 -14.80 -57.61
CA ALA A 147 18.91 -15.49 -56.85
C ALA A 147 18.86 -14.97 -55.39
N THR A 148 17.69 -15.11 -54.76
CA THR A 148 17.53 -14.84 -53.32
C THR A 148 17.20 -16.10 -52.55
N GLU A 149 17.73 -16.26 -51.34
CA GLU A 149 17.41 -17.36 -50.41
C GLU A 149 17.20 -16.92 -48.97
N CYS A 150 16.23 -17.60 -48.30
CA CYS A 150 15.93 -17.39 -46.89
C CYS A 150 16.68 -18.38 -46.00
N LEU A 151 17.62 -17.86 -45.23
CA LEU A 151 18.45 -18.66 -44.30
C LEU A 151 17.68 -19.21 -43.08
N ASP A 152 16.47 -18.70 -42.83
CA ASP A 152 15.60 -19.19 -41.75
C ASP A 152 14.89 -20.50 -42.18
N GLN A 153 14.81 -20.78 -43.48
CA GLN A 153 13.99 -21.86 -44.04
C GLN A 153 14.80 -22.98 -44.71
N CYS A 154 16.02 -22.70 -45.17
CA CYS A 154 16.86 -23.69 -45.80
C CYS A 154 18.35 -23.45 -45.56
N ASP A 155 19.15 -24.50 -45.74
CA ASP A 155 20.59 -24.35 -45.92
C ASP A 155 20.85 -23.77 -47.32
N PRO A 156 21.87 -22.91 -47.47
CA PRO A 156 22.20 -22.28 -48.76
C PRO A 156 22.38 -23.32 -49.88
N THR A 157 21.78 -23.05 -51.04
CA THR A 157 21.99 -23.89 -52.21
C THR A 157 23.46 -23.95 -52.58
N PRO A 158 24.07 -25.15 -52.66
CA PRO A 158 25.50 -25.29 -52.98
C PRO A 158 25.74 -24.98 -54.47
N LEU A 159 26.20 -23.76 -54.73
CA LEU A 159 26.60 -23.32 -56.07
C LEU A 159 28.13 -23.28 -56.18
N PRO A 160 28.72 -23.53 -57.40
CA PRO A 160 30.17 -23.60 -57.57
C PRO A 160 30.81 -22.21 -57.35
N PRO A 161 31.79 -22.08 -56.38
CA PRO A 161 32.36 -20.78 -56.02
C PRO A 161 33.21 -20.14 -57.15
N ALA A 162 33.68 -20.94 -58.11
CA ALA A 162 34.52 -20.41 -59.20
C ALA A 162 33.77 -19.47 -60.17
N THR A 163 32.43 -19.59 -60.22
CA THR A 163 31.60 -18.89 -61.22
C THR A 163 30.68 -17.81 -60.57
N GLY A 164 30.77 -17.59 -59.30
CA GLY A 164 29.91 -16.58 -58.60
C GLY A 164 30.21 -16.42 -57.15
N THR A 165 29.32 -15.68 -56.51
CA THR A 165 29.47 -15.34 -55.06
C THR A 165 28.14 -15.34 -54.35
N ALA A 166 28.15 -15.75 -53.09
CA ALA A 166 27.04 -15.54 -52.15
C ALA A 166 27.28 -14.28 -51.29
N VAL A 167 26.32 -13.37 -51.32
CA VAL A 167 26.37 -12.14 -50.56
C VAL A 167 25.34 -12.21 -49.41
N ALA A 168 25.83 -12.15 -48.17
CA ALA A 168 24.95 -12.17 -47.03
C ALA A 168 24.47 -10.76 -46.69
N LEU A 169 23.14 -10.52 -46.69
CA LEU A 169 22.60 -9.24 -46.27
C LEU A 169 22.64 -9.16 -44.75
N ARG A 170 23.38 -8.18 -44.23
CA ARG A 170 23.52 -7.97 -42.81
C ARG A 170 22.39 -7.10 -42.28
N PRO A 171 22.05 -7.18 -40.96
CA PRO A 171 21.14 -6.24 -40.29
C PRO A 171 21.63 -4.81 -40.48
N LEU A 172 20.71 -3.87 -40.55
CA LEU A 172 21.04 -2.43 -40.53
C LEU A 172 21.69 -2.03 -39.21
N SER A 173 22.68 -1.16 -39.29
CA SER A 173 23.32 -0.60 -38.09
C SER A 173 22.37 0.36 -37.35
N ALA A 174 22.62 0.59 -36.04
CA ALA A 174 21.87 1.58 -35.26
C ALA A 174 21.84 2.98 -35.90
N PRO A 175 22.96 3.51 -36.46
CA PRO A 175 22.94 4.78 -37.21
C PRO A 175 22.05 4.76 -38.45
N ALA A 176 22.02 3.65 -39.20
CA ALA A 176 21.15 3.50 -40.36
C ALA A 176 19.67 3.49 -39.98
N VAL A 177 19.30 2.75 -38.94
CA VAL A 177 17.94 2.71 -38.41
C VAL A 177 17.51 4.10 -37.88
N THR A 178 18.37 4.77 -37.12
CA THR A 178 18.11 6.13 -36.63
C THR A 178 17.89 7.12 -37.77
N ARG A 179 18.65 6.98 -38.88
CA ARG A 179 18.48 7.80 -40.07
C ARG A 179 17.14 7.56 -40.76
N ILE A 180 16.68 6.30 -40.84
CA ILE A 180 15.36 5.95 -41.37
C ILE A 180 14.25 6.57 -40.52
N ALA A 181 14.33 6.41 -39.19
CA ALA A 181 13.35 6.94 -38.25
C ALA A 181 13.25 8.45 -38.30
N ARG A 182 14.40 9.15 -38.32
CA ARG A 182 14.44 10.62 -38.42
C ARG A 182 13.93 11.12 -39.77
N ALA A 183 14.21 10.43 -40.86
CA ALA A 183 13.68 10.78 -42.19
C ALA A 183 12.14 10.65 -42.24
N ALA A 184 11.55 9.87 -41.37
CA ALA A 184 10.09 9.74 -41.19
C ALA A 184 9.52 10.74 -40.15
N GLY A 185 10.33 11.68 -39.63
CA GLY A 185 9.91 12.71 -38.67
C GLY A 185 9.84 12.23 -37.20
N LEU A 186 10.39 11.07 -36.86
CA LEU A 186 10.36 10.52 -35.49
C LEU A 186 11.41 11.18 -34.60
N GLY A 187 11.05 11.40 -33.32
CA GLY A 187 11.92 11.94 -32.28
C GLY A 187 13.03 10.94 -31.86
N ALA A 188 13.94 11.41 -30.98
CA ALA A 188 15.09 10.60 -30.55
C ALA A 188 14.69 9.32 -29.78
N GLU A 189 13.71 9.40 -28.92
CA GLU A 189 13.20 8.25 -28.15
C GLU A 189 12.53 7.19 -29.05
N GLN A 190 11.71 7.66 -29.99
CA GLN A 190 11.07 6.77 -30.97
C GLN A 190 12.10 6.12 -31.90
N ALA A 191 13.15 6.86 -32.28
CA ALA A 191 14.25 6.30 -33.06
C ALA A 191 15.03 5.23 -32.26
N ALA A 192 15.25 5.43 -30.96
CA ALA A 192 15.84 4.42 -30.08
C ALA A 192 14.97 3.15 -30.00
N THR A 193 13.67 3.30 -29.86
CA THR A 193 12.71 2.17 -29.91
C THR A 193 12.82 1.40 -31.24
N CYS A 194 12.93 2.09 -32.38
CA CYS A 194 13.14 1.45 -33.67
C CYS A 194 14.47 0.66 -33.75
N VAL A 195 15.54 1.16 -33.12
CA VAL A 195 16.84 0.48 -33.07
C VAL A 195 16.74 -0.81 -32.25
N GLU A 196 16.13 -0.73 -31.06
CA GLU A 196 16.07 -1.85 -30.12
C GLU A 196 15.07 -2.91 -30.57
N ALA A 197 13.81 -2.53 -30.80
CA ALA A 197 12.75 -3.45 -31.17
C ALA A 197 12.82 -3.90 -32.62
N GLY A 198 13.43 -3.15 -33.50
CA GLY A 198 13.68 -3.55 -34.90
C GLY A 198 14.89 -4.46 -35.08
N ALA A 199 15.85 -4.45 -34.11
CA ALA A 199 17.10 -5.23 -34.13
C ALA A 199 17.82 -5.20 -35.49
N GLY A 200 17.74 -4.09 -36.22
CA GLY A 200 18.32 -3.92 -37.53
C GLY A 200 17.60 -4.65 -38.68
N ASN A 201 16.48 -5.31 -38.45
CA ASN A 201 15.70 -5.93 -39.50
C ASN A 201 14.86 -4.89 -40.27
N PRO A 202 15.10 -4.66 -41.59
CA PRO A 202 14.43 -3.62 -42.34
C PRO A 202 12.90 -3.72 -42.38
N ALA A 203 12.32 -4.92 -42.36
CA ALA A 203 10.86 -5.11 -42.34
C ALA A 203 10.27 -4.67 -40.99
N LEU A 204 10.87 -5.07 -39.87
CA LEU A 204 10.46 -4.69 -38.53
C LEU A 204 10.65 -3.18 -38.28
N VAL A 205 11.79 -2.62 -38.75
CA VAL A 205 12.05 -1.18 -38.67
C VAL A 205 11.01 -0.37 -39.43
N ARG A 206 10.66 -0.81 -40.68
CA ARG A 206 9.61 -0.13 -41.47
C ARG A 206 8.24 -0.19 -40.79
N ALA A 207 7.88 -1.32 -40.24
CA ALA A 207 6.62 -1.50 -39.55
C ALA A 207 6.54 -0.61 -38.31
N LEU A 208 7.62 -0.57 -37.50
CA LEU A 208 7.70 0.31 -36.32
C LEU A 208 7.65 1.78 -36.70
N VAL A 209 8.40 2.19 -37.71
CA VAL A 209 8.40 3.60 -38.19
C VAL A 209 7.00 4.01 -38.64
N ALA A 210 6.28 3.13 -39.33
CA ALA A 210 4.92 3.41 -39.78
C ALA A 210 3.93 3.50 -38.61
N ASP A 211 4.04 2.61 -37.61
CA ASP A 211 3.18 2.63 -36.42
C ASP A 211 3.45 3.88 -35.57
N LEU A 212 4.73 4.21 -35.33
CA LEU A 212 5.13 5.38 -34.53
C LEU A 212 4.84 6.73 -35.19
N ALA A 213 4.77 6.76 -36.53
CA ALA A 213 4.37 7.96 -37.29
C ALA A 213 2.85 8.20 -37.18
N GLU A 214 2.04 7.18 -36.97
CA GLU A 214 0.59 7.29 -36.78
C GLU A 214 0.21 7.64 -35.32
N GLY A 215 1.09 7.46 -34.35
CA GLY A 215 0.87 7.79 -32.93
C GLY A 215 1.71 6.95 -31.97
N PRO A 216 1.54 7.16 -30.65
CA PRO A 216 2.22 6.35 -29.65
C PRO A 216 1.72 4.91 -29.67
N LEU A 217 2.65 3.94 -29.56
CA LEU A 217 2.28 2.54 -29.52
C LEU A 217 1.39 2.26 -28.30
N PRO A 218 0.29 1.49 -28.47
CA PRO A 218 -0.62 1.17 -27.38
C PRO A 218 0.09 0.38 -26.27
N ARG A 219 -0.22 0.72 -25.02
CA ARG A 219 0.26 -0.04 -23.84
C ARG A 219 -0.44 -1.41 -23.77
N PRO A 220 0.18 -2.44 -23.13
CA PRO A 220 -0.31 -3.82 -23.12
C PRO A 220 -1.76 -4.03 -22.67
N ALA A 221 -2.32 -3.11 -21.87
CA ALA A 221 -3.65 -3.22 -21.27
C ALA A 221 -4.81 -2.66 -22.13
N THR A 222 -4.54 -2.07 -23.29
CA THR A 222 -5.58 -1.50 -24.16
C THR A 222 -5.82 -2.39 -25.36
N ALA A 223 -7.08 -2.58 -25.74
CA ALA A 223 -7.57 -3.42 -26.85
C ALA A 223 -6.77 -3.30 -28.16
N PRO A 224 -6.78 -4.29 -29.04
CA PRO A 224 -5.84 -4.43 -30.14
C PRO A 224 -5.95 -3.28 -31.14
N ALA A 225 -5.18 -2.26 -30.97
CA ALA A 225 -4.89 -1.33 -32.03
C ALA A 225 -4.14 -2.13 -33.10
N ARG A 226 -4.53 -1.98 -34.37
CA ARG A 226 -3.83 -2.56 -35.52
C ARG A 226 -2.39 -2.07 -35.49
N SER A 227 -1.42 -2.99 -35.32
CA SER A 227 0.01 -2.67 -35.30
C SER A 227 0.68 -3.45 -36.43
N ARG A 228 1.24 -2.72 -37.41
CA ARG A 228 2.01 -3.31 -38.51
C ARG A 228 3.21 -4.10 -38.03
N TYR A 229 3.80 -3.67 -36.91
CA TYR A 229 4.88 -4.38 -36.27
C TYR A 229 4.43 -5.75 -35.74
N ARG A 230 3.31 -5.81 -35.01
CA ARG A 230 2.74 -7.07 -34.54
C ARG A 230 2.35 -7.98 -35.70
N ASP A 231 1.72 -7.44 -36.72
CA ASP A 231 1.33 -8.19 -37.89
C ASP A 231 2.56 -8.75 -38.64
N THR A 232 3.64 -7.97 -38.76
CA THR A 232 4.91 -8.41 -39.36
C THR A 232 5.57 -9.52 -38.56
N VAL A 233 5.58 -9.43 -37.21
CA VAL A 233 6.09 -10.49 -36.33
C VAL A 233 5.22 -11.74 -36.44
N ALA A 234 3.90 -11.60 -36.42
CA ALA A 234 2.97 -12.70 -36.55
C ALA A 234 3.08 -13.42 -37.92
N ASP A 235 3.22 -12.66 -39.01
CA ASP A 235 3.45 -13.21 -40.35
C ASP A 235 4.76 -13.99 -40.40
N TRP A 236 5.82 -13.43 -39.81
CA TRP A 236 7.10 -14.13 -39.76
C TRP A 236 6.99 -15.44 -38.98
N LEU A 237 6.40 -15.41 -37.77
CA LEU A 237 6.25 -16.60 -36.93
C LEU A 237 5.39 -17.68 -37.57
N ARG A 238 4.32 -17.32 -38.26
CA ARG A 238 3.37 -18.28 -38.86
C ARG A 238 3.84 -18.86 -40.18
N HIS A 239 4.49 -18.03 -41.01
CA HIS A 239 4.71 -18.40 -42.42
C HIS A 239 6.19 -18.47 -42.83
N ARG A 240 7.10 -17.85 -42.09
CA ARG A 240 8.50 -17.69 -42.53
C ARG A 240 9.52 -18.25 -41.55
N ALA A 241 9.18 -18.40 -40.25
CA ALA A 241 10.06 -19.07 -39.30
C ALA A 241 9.94 -20.60 -39.46
N ASP A 242 11.09 -21.29 -39.38
CA ASP A 242 11.01 -22.74 -39.21
C ASP A 242 10.40 -23.08 -37.85
N PRO A 243 9.76 -24.24 -37.69
CA PRO A 243 9.05 -24.59 -36.45
C PRO A 243 9.95 -24.54 -35.20
N ARG A 244 11.27 -24.73 -35.32
CA ARG A 244 12.21 -24.68 -34.22
C ARG A 244 12.48 -23.25 -33.79
N SER A 245 12.78 -22.38 -34.77
CA SER A 245 12.99 -20.94 -34.52
C SER A 245 11.74 -20.30 -33.90
N ARG A 246 10.55 -20.71 -34.36
CA ARG A 246 9.26 -20.30 -33.80
C ARG A 246 9.15 -20.71 -32.34
N HIS A 247 9.37 -21.98 -32.02
CA HIS A 247 9.28 -22.51 -30.65
C HIS A 247 10.28 -21.83 -29.71
N VAL A 248 11.54 -21.71 -30.11
CA VAL A 248 12.58 -21.02 -29.31
C VAL A 248 12.24 -19.54 -29.09
N CYS A 249 11.76 -18.87 -30.13
CA CYS A 249 11.35 -17.46 -30.02
C CYS A 249 10.23 -17.29 -28.98
N LEU A 250 9.21 -18.14 -29.03
CA LEU A 250 8.12 -18.13 -28.06
C LEU A 250 8.60 -18.49 -26.65
N ALA A 251 9.42 -19.54 -26.54
CA ALA A 251 9.97 -19.96 -25.25
C ALA A 251 10.85 -18.89 -24.60
N LEU A 252 11.68 -18.20 -25.39
CA LEU A 252 12.47 -17.06 -24.90
C LEU A 252 11.60 -15.85 -24.53
N ALA A 253 10.52 -15.60 -25.29
CA ALA A 253 9.59 -14.53 -24.98
C ALA A 253 8.84 -14.78 -23.66
N VAL A 254 8.40 -16.02 -23.45
CA VAL A 254 7.76 -16.48 -22.21
C VAL A 254 8.78 -16.42 -21.05
N ALA A 255 10.00 -16.91 -21.24
CA ALA A 255 11.03 -16.90 -20.20
C ALA A 255 11.39 -15.47 -19.74
N ALA A 256 11.36 -14.52 -20.66
CA ALA A 256 11.66 -13.11 -20.39
C ALA A 256 10.47 -12.31 -19.79
N GLN A 257 9.30 -12.92 -19.60
CA GLN A 257 8.20 -12.31 -18.84
C GLN A 257 8.48 -12.45 -17.32
N GLY A 258 8.47 -11.37 -16.57
CA GLY A 258 8.66 -11.34 -15.11
C GLY A 258 9.90 -10.57 -14.70
N ASP A 259 9.88 -10.09 -13.45
CA ASP A 259 10.88 -9.19 -12.88
C ASP A 259 12.20 -9.88 -12.48
N ALA A 260 12.24 -11.22 -12.45
CA ALA A 260 13.45 -11.96 -12.13
C ALA A 260 14.29 -12.16 -13.41
N PRO A 261 15.58 -11.78 -13.40
CA PRO A 261 16.47 -12.11 -14.49
C PRO A 261 16.48 -13.64 -14.64
N ALA A 262 16.32 -14.11 -15.89
CA ALA A 262 16.40 -15.54 -16.17
C ALA A 262 17.71 -16.08 -15.59
N ALA A 263 17.61 -17.10 -14.72
CA ALA A 263 18.79 -17.71 -14.11
C ALA A 263 19.77 -18.13 -15.21
N PRO A 264 21.08 -17.95 -15.00
CA PRO A 264 22.08 -18.43 -15.96
C PRO A 264 21.84 -19.92 -16.23
N GLY A 265 21.64 -20.30 -17.48
CA GLY A 265 21.29 -21.67 -17.89
C GLY A 265 19.81 -21.95 -18.10
N LEU A 266 18.88 -21.15 -17.57
CA LEU A 266 17.44 -21.33 -17.85
C LEU A 266 17.14 -21.16 -19.35
N LEU A 267 17.81 -20.23 -20.03
CA LEU A 267 17.66 -20.01 -21.46
C LEU A 267 18.13 -21.21 -22.30
N ASP A 268 19.18 -21.87 -21.87
CA ASP A 268 19.69 -23.09 -22.52
C ASP A 268 18.73 -24.26 -22.25
N GLN A 269 18.28 -24.45 -21.03
CA GLN A 269 17.26 -25.44 -20.67
C GLN A 269 15.93 -25.21 -21.39
N VAL A 270 15.50 -23.96 -21.54
CA VAL A 270 14.30 -23.59 -22.30
C VAL A 270 14.49 -23.83 -23.81
N ALA A 271 15.69 -23.63 -24.34
CA ALA A 271 16.02 -23.97 -25.72
C ALA A 271 16.01 -25.49 -25.97
N ASP A 272 16.43 -26.28 -24.96
CA ASP A 272 16.38 -27.76 -25.01
C ASP A 272 14.96 -28.32 -24.90
N LEU A 273 13.97 -27.53 -24.47
CA LEU A 273 12.55 -27.93 -24.51
C LEU A 273 11.98 -28.06 -25.92
N CYS A 274 12.75 -27.73 -26.95
CA CYS A 274 12.31 -27.84 -28.35
C CYS A 274 12.08 -29.32 -28.71
N PRO A 275 10.87 -29.69 -29.16
CA PRO A 275 10.55 -31.09 -29.46
C PRO A 275 11.26 -31.64 -30.71
N HIS A 276 12.12 -30.85 -31.31
CA HIS A 276 12.82 -31.18 -32.55
C HIS A 276 14.20 -31.80 -32.26
N ARG A 277 14.54 -32.87 -33.00
CA ARG A 277 15.76 -33.69 -32.80
C ARG A 277 17.12 -32.96 -32.96
N ARG A 278 17.16 -31.74 -33.49
CA ARG A 278 18.36 -30.90 -33.59
C ARG A 278 18.15 -29.60 -32.86
N PRO A 279 19.04 -29.21 -31.97
CA PRO A 279 18.94 -27.90 -31.27
C PRO A 279 19.08 -26.75 -32.28
N PRO A 280 18.47 -25.60 -32.06
CA PRO A 280 18.70 -24.38 -32.83
C PRO A 280 20.16 -23.96 -32.77
N SER A 281 20.66 -23.30 -33.82
CA SER A 281 22.05 -22.84 -33.78
C SER A 281 22.23 -21.79 -32.68
N ALA A 282 23.37 -21.82 -31.98
CA ALA A 282 23.72 -20.82 -30.97
C ALA A 282 23.66 -19.36 -31.51
N ARG A 283 23.81 -19.21 -32.84
CA ARG A 283 23.67 -17.91 -33.52
C ARG A 283 22.20 -17.45 -33.55
N SER A 284 21.27 -18.34 -33.86
CA SER A 284 19.84 -18.08 -33.88
C SER A 284 19.31 -17.71 -32.48
N VAL A 285 19.69 -18.48 -31.44
CA VAL A 285 19.31 -18.25 -30.05
C VAL A 285 19.78 -16.86 -29.57
N ARG A 286 21.07 -16.54 -29.79
CA ARG A 286 21.60 -15.22 -29.40
C ARG A 286 20.94 -14.06 -30.11
N ARG A 287 20.56 -14.26 -31.36
CA ARG A 287 19.88 -13.22 -32.14
C ARG A 287 18.45 -13.01 -31.66
N LEU A 288 17.66 -14.07 -31.53
CA LEU A 288 16.30 -14.01 -31.00
C LEU A 288 16.30 -13.41 -29.60
N GLY A 289 17.26 -13.80 -28.76
CA GLY A 289 17.43 -13.21 -27.43
C GLY A 289 17.70 -11.71 -27.45
N ARG A 290 18.37 -11.18 -28.48
CA ARG A 290 18.55 -9.72 -28.63
C ARG A 290 17.27 -9.02 -29.04
N LEU A 291 16.52 -9.55 -29.99
CA LEU A 291 15.23 -9.03 -30.41
C LEU A 291 14.24 -8.98 -29.23
N LEU A 292 14.20 -10.05 -28.47
CA LEU A 292 13.27 -10.21 -27.34
C LEU A 292 13.66 -9.43 -26.06
N ARG A 293 14.79 -8.70 -26.05
CA ARG A 293 15.11 -7.77 -24.96
C ARG A 293 14.09 -6.63 -24.85
N HIS A 294 13.56 -6.20 -26.00
CA HIS A 294 12.59 -5.11 -26.02
C HIS A 294 11.18 -5.65 -25.71
N PRO A 295 10.41 -4.99 -24.79
CA PRO A 295 9.07 -5.43 -24.40
C PRO A 295 8.11 -5.60 -25.59
N LEU A 296 8.12 -4.67 -26.55
CA LEU A 296 7.27 -4.72 -27.74
C LEU A 296 7.48 -5.98 -28.59
N ALA A 297 8.72 -6.45 -28.71
CA ALA A 297 9.02 -7.65 -29.45
C ALA A 297 8.49 -8.89 -28.73
N ARG A 298 8.67 -8.97 -27.42
CA ARG A 298 8.11 -10.03 -26.58
C ARG A 298 6.59 -10.08 -26.69
N GLU A 299 5.95 -8.93 -26.53
CA GLU A 299 4.50 -8.81 -26.61
C GLU A 299 3.97 -9.25 -28.00
N ALA A 300 4.63 -8.80 -29.07
CA ALA A 300 4.24 -9.18 -30.42
C ALA A 300 4.37 -10.71 -30.67
N VAL A 301 5.43 -11.33 -30.14
CA VAL A 301 5.63 -12.78 -30.23
C VAL A 301 4.56 -13.53 -29.44
N LEU A 302 4.28 -13.10 -28.22
CA LEU A 302 3.27 -13.72 -27.37
C LEU A 302 1.85 -13.58 -27.94
N ALA A 303 1.55 -12.42 -28.52
CA ALA A 303 0.27 -12.16 -29.17
C ALA A 303 0.06 -13.01 -30.46
N ALA A 304 1.16 -13.49 -31.07
CA ALA A 304 1.11 -14.35 -32.27
C ALA A 304 1.12 -15.85 -31.92
N ALA A 305 1.23 -16.23 -30.64
CA ALA A 305 1.20 -17.63 -30.22
C ALA A 305 -0.20 -18.24 -30.42
N GLU A 306 -0.25 -19.54 -30.69
CA GLU A 306 -1.50 -20.28 -30.70
C GLU A 306 -2.10 -20.36 -29.27
N PRO A 307 -3.44 -20.41 -29.17
CA PRO A 307 -4.09 -20.59 -27.86
C PRO A 307 -3.53 -21.82 -27.13
N GLY A 308 -3.08 -21.64 -25.87
CA GLY A 308 -2.52 -22.71 -25.04
C GLY A 308 -1.02 -22.99 -25.21
N GLU A 309 -0.38 -22.60 -26.32
CA GLU A 309 1.05 -22.82 -26.56
C GLU A 309 1.92 -22.05 -25.55
N ALA A 310 1.60 -20.79 -25.31
CA ALA A 310 2.26 -19.98 -24.28
C ALA A 310 2.00 -20.52 -22.87
N ALA A 311 0.78 -20.93 -22.57
CA ALA A 311 0.41 -21.50 -21.28
C ALA A 311 1.17 -22.81 -20.98
N ALA A 312 1.33 -23.67 -21.99
CA ALA A 312 2.12 -24.90 -21.86
C ALA A 312 3.60 -24.60 -21.57
N LEU A 313 4.18 -23.58 -22.20
CA LEU A 313 5.55 -23.13 -21.96
C LEU A 313 5.69 -22.53 -20.57
N HIS A 314 4.73 -21.72 -20.11
CA HIS A 314 4.71 -21.21 -18.73
C HIS A 314 4.68 -22.34 -17.70
N ALA A 315 3.84 -23.35 -17.89
CA ALA A 315 3.77 -24.52 -17.03
C ALA A 315 5.10 -25.26 -16.96
N ARG A 316 5.77 -25.44 -18.09
CA ARG A 316 7.03 -26.13 -18.18
C ARG A 316 8.20 -25.34 -17.56
N ILE A 317 8.25 -24.03 -17.78
CA ILE A 317 9.22 -23.14 -17.13
C ILE A 317 9.00 -23.11 -15.62
N ALA A 318 7.74 -23.07 -15.17
CA ALA A 318 7.40 -23.16 -13.77
C ALA A 318 7.91 -24.45 -13.12
N GLY A 319 7.78 -25.60 -13.84
CA GLY A 319 8.34 -26.88 -13.40
C GLY A 319 9.86 -26.86 -13.26
N LEU A 320 10.58 -26.31 -14.23
CA LEU A 320 12.04 -26.17 -14.15
C LEU A 320 12.49 -25.26 -12.99
N LEU A 321 11.73 -24.20 -12.71
CA LEU A 321 11.99 -23.30 -11.57
C LEU A 321 11.73 -24.01 -10.24
N ASP A 322 10.66 -24.80 -10.14
CA ASP A 322 10.32 -25.57 -8.93
C ASP A 322 11.37 -26.65 -8.67
N GLU A 323 11.75 -27.43 -9.69
CA GLU A 323 12.83 -28.43 -9.63
C GLU A 323 14.20 -27.81 -9.26
N GLY A 324 14.46 -26.61 -9.76
CA GLY A 324 15.67 -25.84 -9.46
C GLY A 324 15.67 -25.16 -8.08
N GLY A 325 14.61 -25.29 -7.28
CA GLY A 325 14.48 -24.67 -5.94
C GLY A 325 14.34 -23.15 -5.97
N ALA A 326 13.77 -22.59 -7.03
CA ALA A 326 13.50 -21.16 -7.11
C ALA A 326 12.43 -20.74 -6.08
N PRO A 327 12.41 -19.45 -5.66
CA PRO A 327 11.38 -18.94 -4.75
C PRO A 327 9.95 -19.23 -5.27
N ALA A 328 9.04 -19.61 -4.37
CA ALA A 328 7.66 -19.96 -4.73
C ALA A 328 6.94 -18.83 -5.49
N THR A 329 7.25 -17.58 -5.18
CA THR A 329 6.71 -16.40 -5.89
C THR A 329 7.16 -16.33 -7.35
N ALA A 330 8.39 -16.74 -7.66
CA ALA A 330 8.89 -16.81 -9.03
C ALA A 330 8.19 -17.93 -9.84
N VAL A 331 7.96 -19.08 -9.21
CA VAL A 331 7.20 -20.20 -9.80
C VAL A 331 5.74 -19.77 -10.02
N ALA A 332 5.10 -19.20 -9.00
CA ALA A 332 3.71 -18.79 -9.04
C ALA A 332 3.42 -17.70 -10.07
N SER A 333 4.34 -16.76 -10.28
CA SER A 333 4.21 -15.73 -11.32
C SER A 333 4.08 -16.35 -12.72
N ARG A 334 4.72 -17.48 -12.97
CA ARG A 334 4.60 -18.25 -14.22
C ARG A 334 3.29 -19.00 -14.29
N LEU A 335 2.91 -19.62 -13.17
CA LEU A 335 1.66 -20.39 -13.10
C LEU A 335 0.42 -19.53 -13.33
N LEU A 336 0.43 -18.24 -13.03
CA LEU A 336 -0.69 -17.34 -13.33
C LEU A 336 -1.03 -17.25 -14.82
N HIS A 337 -0.09 -17.60 -15.70
CA HIS A 337 -0.30 -17.63 -17.15
C HIS A 337 -0.75 -19.02 -17.69
N VAL A 338 -0.96 -19.98 -16.80
CA VAL A 338 -1.49 -21.31 -17.13
C VAL A 338 -3.00 -21.27 -16.94
N ASP A 339 -3.79 -21.75 -17.91
CA ASP A 339 -5.25 -21.64 -17.84
C ASP A 339 -5.83 -22.30 -16.59
N ARG A 340 -5.33 -23.48 -16.22
CA ARG A 340 -5.69 -24.20 -15.00
C ARG A 340 -4.49 -24.97 -14.45
N PRO A 341 -4.13 -24.78 -13.19
CA PRO A 341 -3.09 -25.61 -12.58
C PRO A 341 -3.60 -27.06 -12.50
N GLY A 342 -2.94 -27.97 -13.21
CA GLY A 342 -3.38 -29.37 -13.34
C GLY A 342 -2.77 -30.33 -12.34
N GLU A 343 -1.59 -30.01 -11.83
CA GLU A 343 -0.81 -30.91 -10.95
C GLU A 343 -0.77 -30.43 -9.52
N GLY A 344 -0.70 -31.36 -8.56
CA GLY A 344 -0.74 -31.05 -7.14
C GLY A 344 0.42 -30.16 -6.64
N TRP A 345 1.59 -30.23 -7.29
CA TRP A 345 2.73 -29.37 -6.98
C TRP A 345 2.45 -27.90 -7.36
N MET A 346 1.77 -27.62 -8.46
CA MET A 346 1.42 -26.27 -8.89
C MET A 346 0.56 -25.55 -7.84
N ALA A 347 -0.44 -26.25 -7.32
CA ALA A 347 -1.27 -25.70 -6.27
C ALA A 347 -0.52 -25.50 -4.95
N ARG A 348 0.52 -26.31 -4.67
CA ARG A 348 1.39 -26.13 -3.51
C ARG A 348 2.24 -24.87 -3.66
N SER A 349 2.94 -24.73 -4.79
CA SER A 349 3.81 -23.58 -5.06
C SER A 349 3.01 -22.26 -5.07
N LEU A 350 1.78 -22.26 -5.62
CA LEU A 350 0.87 -21.13 -5.57
C LEU A 350 0.44 -20.78 -4.14
N ALA A 351 0.19 -21.80 -3.29
CA ALA A 351 -0.20 -21.58 -1.89
C ALA A 351 0.97 -21.02 -1.07
N GLU A 352 2.18 -21.54 -1.25
CA GLU A 352 3.41 -21.05 -0.61
C GLU A 352 3.73 -19.61 -1.02
N ALA A 353 3.61 -19.31 -2.33
CA ALA A 353 3.76 -17.95 -2.85
C ALA A 353 2.72 -16.98 -2.26
N ALA A 354 1.48 -17.44 -2.09
CA ALA A 354 0.44 -16.64 -1.46
C ALA A 354 0.76 -16.32 0.01
N GLU A 355 1.31 -17.28 0.76
CA GLU A 355 1.75 -17.05 2.15
C GLU A 355 2.90 -16.05 2.23
N GLU A 356 3.87 -16.16 1.34
CA GLU A 356 5.00 -15.23 1.26
C GLU A 356 4.55 -13.81 0.87
N ALA A 357 3.68 -13.70 -0.14
CA ALA A 357 3.12 -12.44 -0.58
C ALA A 357 2.28 -11.78 0.53
N ALA A 358 1.47 -12.56 1.24
CA ALA A 358 0.66 -12.07 2.36
C ALA A 358 1.55 -11.56 3.51
N ARG A 359 2.59 -12.31 3.91
CA ARG A 359 3.56 -11.86 4.93
C ARG A 359 4.31 -10.59 4.53
N SER A 360 4.50 -10.36 3.24
CA SER A 360 5.15 -9.16 2.69
C SER A 360 4.16 -8.01 2.44
N GLY A 361 2.88 -8.13 2.84
CA GLY A 361 1.85 -7.11 2.62
C GLY A 361 1.31 -7.02 1.17
N ARG A 362 1.72 -7.91 0.27
CA ARG A 362 1.30 -7.94 -1.14
C ARG A 362 -0.01 -8.73 -1.31
N VAL A 363 -1.07 -8.24 -0.66
CA VAL A 363 -2.37 -8.94 -0.56
C VAL A 363 -3.01 -9.23 -1.91
N ALA A 364 -2.89 -8.31 -2.87
CA ALA A 364 -3.44 -8.50 -4.22
C ALA A 364 -2.81 -9.70 -4.94
N GLU A 365 -1.48 -9.86 -4.83
CA GLU A 365 -0.76 -11.01 -5.40
C GLU A 365 -1.16 -12.31 -4.69
N ALA A 366 -1.18 -12.30 -3.35
CA ALA A 366 -1.60 -13.46 -2.55
C ALA A 366 -3.00 -13.94 -2.94
N THR A 367 -3.93 -12.99 -3.10
CA THR A 367 -5.31 -13.27 -3.52
C THR A 367 -5.36 -13.86 -4.94
N ALA A 368 -4.55 -13.33 -5.88
CA ALA A 368 -4.47 -13.83 -7.25
C ALA A 368 -3.93 -15.27 -7.29
N TYR A 369 -2.87 -15.56 -6.53
CA TYR A 369 -2.31 -16.91 -6.42
C TYR A 369 -3.31 -17.93 -5.88
N LEU A 370 -4.04 -17.58 -4.80
CA LEU A 370 -5.04 -18.49 -4.22
C LEU A 370 -6.24 -18.71 -5.15
N ARG A 371 -6.75 -17.66 -5.81
CA ARG A 371 -7.84 -17.79 -6.78
C ARG A 371 -7.43 -18.68 -7.94
N HIS A 372 -6.20 -18.53 -8.40
CA HIS A 372 -5.67 -19.36 -9.46
C HIS A 372 -5.50 -20.82 -9.02
N ALA A 373 -4.94 -21.07 -7.83
CA ALA A 373 -4.85 -22.43 -7.28
C ALA A 373 -6.23 -23.12 -7.16
N LEU A 374 -7.25 -22.37 -6.76
CA LEU A 374 -8.62 -22.86 -6.61
C LEU A 374 -9.32 -23.13 -7.95
N SER A 375 -8.82 -22.64 -9.08
CA SER A 375 -9.36 -22.94 -10.42
C SER A 375 -9.04 -24.37 -10.88
N GLY A 376 -7.99 -24.97 -10.31
CA GLY A 376 -7.55 -26.31 -10.63
C GLY A 376 -8.30 -27.45 -9.90
N PRO A 377 -8.05 -28.69 -10.28
CA PRO A 377 -8.55 -29.86 -9.56
C PRO A 377 -7.79 -30.01 -8.23
N LEU A 378 -8.50 -29.96 -7.12
CA LEU A 378 -7.92 -30.10 -5.78
C LEU A 378 -8.68 -31.13 -4.96
N PRO A 379 -7.98 -31.91 -4.10
CA PRO A 379 -8.62 -32.70 -3.08
C PRO A 379 -9.51 -31.82 -2.16
N PRO A 380 -10.66 -32.31 -1.67
CA PRO A 380 -11.60 -31.50 -0.89
C PRO A 380 -10.98 -30.78 0.30
N ALA A 381 -10.15 -31.46 1.10
CA ALA A 381 -9.50 -30.86 2.25
C ALA A 381 -8.56 -29.69 1.86
N ARG A 382 -7.79 -29.86 0.77
CA ARG A 382 -6.91 -28.80 0.29
C ARG A 382 -7.69 -27.62 -0.29
N ARG A 383 -8.75 -27.89 -1.03
CA ARG A 383 -9.68 -26.86 -1.53
C ARG A 383 -10.28 -26.08 -0.36
N ALA A 384 -10.73 -26.76 0.70
CA ALA A 384 -11.25 -26.14 1.91
C ALA A 384 -10.23 -25.19 2.53
N GLY A 385 -9.01 -25.66 2.82
CA GLY A 385 -7.93 -24.84 3.41
C GLY A 385 -7.59 -23.60 2.58
N LEU A 386 -7.44 -23.75 1.25
CA LEU A 386 -7.15 -22.61 0.38
C LEU A 386 -8.32 -21.62 0.29
N THR A 387 -9.57 -22.12 0.34
CA THR A 387 -10.78 -21.29 0.36
C THR A 387 -10.86 -20.46 1.64
N LEU A 388 -10.52 -21.06 2.80
CA LEU A 388 -10.43 -20.33 4.08
C LEU A 388 -9.36 -19.25 4.05
N ARG A 389 -8.17 -19.56 3.56
CA ARG A 389 -7.09 -18.57 3.42
C ARG A 389 -7.47 -17.41 2.50
N LEU A 390 -8.10 -17.72 1.37
CA LEU A 390 -8.60 -16.70 0.46
C LEU A 390 -9.66 -15.82 1.15
N GLY A 391 -10.56 -16.44 1.91
CA GLY A 391 -11.56 -15.71 2.67
C GLY A 391 -10.96 -14.75 3.69
N ALA A 392 -9.94 -15.18 4.41
CA ALA A 392 -9.21 -14.33 5.36
C ALA A 392 -8.54 -13.12 4.69
N LEU A 393 -7.92 -13.33 3.52
CA LEU A 393 -7.30 -12.22 2.75
C LEU A 393 -8.32 -11.27 2.11
N GLU A 394 -9.52 -11.74 1.80
CA GLU A 394 -10.59 -10.91 1.23
C GLU A 394 -11.33 -10.08 2.30
N LEU A 395 -11.31 -10.49 3.57
CA LEU A 395 -12.03 -9.81 4.66
C LEU A 395 -11.72 -8.30 4.76
N PRO A 396 -10.46 -7.85 4.75
CA PRO A 396 -10.13 -6.43 4.88
C PRO A 396 -10.64 -5.58 3.71
N HIS A 397 -10.93 -6.20 2.57
CA HIS A 397 -11.35 -5.48 1.36
C HIS A 397 -12.87 -5.62 1.12
N SER A 398 -13.46 -6.73 1.55
CA SER A 398 -14.88 -7.01 1.43
C SER A 398 -15.31 -8.06 2.46
N ALA A 399 -15.85 -7.62 3.59
CA ALA A 399 -16.34 -8.51 4.64
C ALA A 399 -17.36 -9.52 4.10
N THR A 400 -18.25 -9.11 3.19
CA THR A 400 -19.24 -9.99 2.57
C THR A 400 -18.61 -11.11 1.75
N ALA A 401 -17.61 -10.81 0.94
CA ALA A 401 -16.90 -11.82 0.15
C ALA A 401 -16.10 -12.75 1.05
N GLY A 402 -15.35 -12.22 2.01
CA GLY A 402 -14.55 -12.97 2.97
C GLY A 402 -15.42 -13.94 3.81
N ILE A 403 -16.49 -13.46 4.41
CA ILE A 403 -17.42 -14.30 5.20
C ILE A 403 -18.01 -15.42 4.34
N ARG A 404 -18.41 -15.13 3.11
CA ARG A 404 -18.92 -16.16 2.18
C ARG A 404 -17.87 -17.24 1.90
N ARG A 405 -16.61 -16.83 1.63
CA ARG A 405 -15.51 -17.76 1.40
C ARG A 405 -15.19 -18.61 2.63
N LEU A 406 -15.11 -17.97 3.80
CA LEU A 406 -14.87 -18.68 5.06
C LEU A 406 -15.96 -19.71 5.34
N ARG A 407 -17.23 -19.37 5.11
CA ARG A 407 -18.35 -20.31 5.25
C ARG A 407 -18.21 -21.47 4.27
N THR A 408 -17.98 -21.19 2.97
CA THR A 408 -17.79 -22.24 1.97
C THR A 408 -16.58 -23.13 2.32
N GLY A 409 -15.47 -22.54 2.76
CA GLY A 409 -14.31 -23.30 3.20
C GLY A 409 -14.63 -24.22 4.37
N LEU A 410 -15.37 -23.73 5.35
CA LEU A 410 -15.81 -24.52 6.50
C LEU A 410 -16.73 -25.69 6.10
N GLU A 411 -17.66 -25.46 5.18
CA GLU A 411 -18.59 -26.48 4.67
C GLU A 411 -17.88 -27.58 3.85
N LEU A 412 -16.78 -27.24 3.19
CA LEU A 412 -15.96 -28.17 2.41
C LEU A 412 -15.10 -29.12 3.27
N HIS A 413 -14.87 -28.81 4.54
CA HIS A 413 -14.15 -29.71 5.46
C HIS A 413 -15.04 -30.91 5.81
N THR A 414 -14.63 -32.11 5.42
CA THR A 414 -15.29 -33.37 5.74
C THR A 414 -14.88 -33.86 7.11
N ASP A 415 -13.67 -33.58 7.55
CA ASP A 415 -13.19 -33.91 8.89
C ASP A 415 -13.73 -32.92 9.93
N VAL A 416 -14.23 -33.45 11.04
CA VAL A 416 -14.89 -32.68 12.10
C VAL A 416 -13.86 -31.82 12.86
N ARG A 417 -12.66 -32.35 13.09
CA ARG A 417 -11.57 -31.65 13.77
C ARG A 417 -11.07 -30.48 12.95
N ASP A 418 -10.85 -30.68 11.65
CA ASP A 418 -10.43 -29.62 10.74
C ASP A 418 -11.48 -28.51 10.66
N ARG A 419 -12.76 -28.87 10.63
CA ARG A 419 -13.88 -27.95 10.67
C ARG A 419 -13.92 -27.14 11.96
N ALA A 420 -13.73 -27.82 13.09
CA ALA A 420 -13.70 -27.19 14.40
C ALA A 420 -12.49 -26.22 14.52
N ALA A 421 -11.33 -26.61 14.00
CA ALA A 421 -10.14 -25.75 13.98
C ALA A 421 -10.30 -24.50 13.08
N ALA A 422 -11.12 -24.55 12.04
CA ALA A 422 -11.37 -23.45 11.12
C ALA A 422 -12.51 -22.50 11.57
N ALA A 423 -13.39 -22.93 12.46
CA ALA A 423 -14.55 -22.16 12.92
C ALA A 423 -14.21 -20.80 13.56
N PRO A 424 -13.11 -20.63 14.32
CA PRO A 424 -12.72 -19.34 14.90
C PRO A 424 -12.57 -18.23 13.88
N ALA A 425 -11.98 -18.48 12.71
CA ALA A 425 -11.78 -17.48 11.66
C ALA A 425 -13.11 -16.92 11.12
N LEU A 426 -14.09 -17.79 10.87
CA LEU A 426 -15.43 -17.35 10.45
C LEU A 426 -16.13 -16.58 11.58
N SER A 427 -15.98 -17.04 12.83
CA SER A 427 -16.61 -16.39 13.97
C SER A 427 -16.04 -15.00 14.22
N ALA A 428 -14.73 -14.82 14.14
CA ALA A 428 -14.09 -13.51 14.24
C ALA A 428 -14.63 -12.53 13.18
N ALA A 429 -14.70 -12.97 11.93
CA ALA A 429 -15.25 -12.16 10.83
C ALA A 429 -16.72 -11.78 11.05
N LEU A 430 -17.52 -12.69 11.60
CA LEU A 430 -18.93 -12.44 11.92
C LEU A 430 -19.08 -11.43 13.08
N VAL A 431 -18.22 -11.49 14.10
CA VAL A 431 -18.21 -10.51 15.21
C VAL A 431 -17.82 -9.12 14.70
N ALA A 432 -16.78 -9.02 13.89
CA ALA A 432 -16.37 -7.76 13.26
C ALA A 432 -17.50 -7.13 12.44
N GLY A 433 -18.34 -7.97 11.80
CA GLY A 433 -19.56 -7.58 11.11
C GLY A 433 -20.80 -7.45 12.01
N ARG A 434 -20.64 -7.47 13.34
CA ARG A 434 -21.73 -7.34 14.34
C ARG A 434 -22.80 -8.43 14.29
N ARG A 435 -22.41 -9.66 13.95
CA ARG A 435 -23.29 -10.84 13.87
C ARG A 435 -22.97 -11.84 14.99
N THR A 436 -22.92 -11.34 16.24
CA THR A 436 -22.49 -12.09 17.43
C THR A 436 -23.23 -13.40 17.63
N GLY A 437 -24.56 -13.42 17.52
CA GLY A 437 -25.37 -14.63 17.67
C GLY A 437 -25.05 -15.71 16.62
N THR A 438 -24.77 -15.30 15.38
CA THR A 438 -24.32 -16.22 14.32
C THR A 438 -22.93 -16.79 14.62
N ALA A 439 -22.00 -15.94 15.07
CA ALA A 439 -20.63 -16.32 15.44
C ALA A 439 -20.64 -17.37 16.58
N LEU A 440 -21.42 -17.13 17.62
CA LEU A 440 -21.62 -18.09 18.72
C LEU A 440 -22.19 -19.42 18.24
N SER A 441 -23.18 -19.37 17.33
CA SER A 441 -23.76 -20.59 16.74
C SER A 441 -22.72 -21.42 15.97
N VAL A 442 -21.83 -20.77 15.23
CA VAL A 442 -20.74 -21.44 14.48
C VAL A 442 -19.79 -22.16 15.43
N LEU A 443 -19.33 -21.49 16.52
CA LEU A 443 -18.43 -22.12 17.50
C LEU A 443 -19.10 -23.29 18.25
N HIS A 444 -20.33 -23.12 18.68
CA HIS A 444 -21.09 -24.18 19.38
C HIS A 444 -21.33 -25.39 18.49
N GLN A 445 -21.64 -25.18 17.20
CA GLN A 445 -21.83 -26.29 16.26
C GLN A 445 -20.51 -27.01 15.97
N ALA A 446 -19.41 -26.26 15.84
CA ALA A 446 -18.08 -26.81 15.60
C ALA A 446 -17.60 -27.69 16.77
N GLY A 447 -17.91 -27.31 18.02
CA GLY A 447 -17.52 -28.08 19.21
C GLY A 447 -18.33 -29.36 19.45
N ARG A 448 -19.53 -29.50 18.88
CA ARG A 448 -20.44 -30.61 19.17
C ARG A 448 -20.05 -31.94 18.54
N GLY A 449 -19.13 -32.00 17.65
CA GLY A 449 -18.84 -33.22 16.90
C GLY A 449 -17.39 -33.66 16.99
N THR A 450 -16.55 -32.99 17.77
CA THR A 450 -15.13 -33.33 17.94
C THR A 450 -14.89 -34.00 19.29
N ASP A 451 -14.08 -35.06 19.28
CA ASP A 451 -13.61 -35.76 20.50
C ASP A 451 -12.31 -35.15 21.06
N ASP A 452 -11.87 -34.00 20.53
CA ASP A 452 -10.67 -33.28 20.98
C ASP A 452 -11.07 -32.28 22.08
N ASP A 453 -10.94 -32.73 23.34
CA ASP A 453 -11.31 -31.94 24.52
C ASP A 453 -10.61 -30.61 24.61
N GLU A 454 -9.33 -30.51 24.21
CA GLU A 454 -8.58 -29.27 24.24
C GLU A 454 -9.15 -28.27 23.19
N LEU A 455 -9.42 -28.74 21.99
CA LEU A 455 -10.06 -27.92 20.95
C LEU A 455 -11.46 -27.46 21.38
N VAL A 456 -12.25 -28.32 22.03
CA VAL A 456 -13.56 -27.93 22.56
C VAL A 456 -13.42 -26.81 23.59
N GLN A 457 -12.45 -26.91 24.50
CA GLN A 457 -12.20 -25.85 25.51
C GLN A 457 -11.70 -24.54 24.89
N VAL A 458 -10.87 -24.59 23.85
CA VAL A 458 -10.49 -23.40 23.05
C VAL A 458 -11.73 -22.75 22.45
N LEU A 459 -12.60 -23.53 21.81
CA LEU A 459 -13.83 -23.00 21.20
C LEU A 459 -14.80 -22.42 22.25
N GLN A 460 -14.92 -23.04 23.41
CA GLN A 460 -15.72 -22.55 24.53
C GLN A 460 -15.16 -21.21 25.07
N THR A 461 -13.85 -21.10 25.20
CA THR A 461 -13.18 -19.87 25.66
C THR A 461 -13.35 -18.73 24.66
N LEU A 462 -13.21 -19.00 23.36
CA LEU A 462 -13.50 -18.02 22.30
C LEU A 462 -14.97 -17.65 22.27
N ALA A 463 -15.88 -18.60 22.47
CA ALA A 463 -17.31 -18.31 22.56
C ALA A 463 -17.62 -17.40 23.78
N ALA A 464 -16.93 -17.60 24.90
CA ALA A 464 -17.08 -16.74 26.07
C ALA A 464 -16.56 -15.32 25.78
N LEU A 465 -15.39 -15.16 25.14
CA LEU A 465 -14.88 -13.85 24.70
C LEU A 465 -15.90 -13.14 23.79
N ILE A 466 -16.39 -13.83 22.77
CA ILE A 466 -17.39 -13.28 21.83
C ILE A 466 -18.69 -12.92 22.56
N SER A 467 -19.10 -13.71 23.57
CA SER A 467 -20.28 -13.42 24.38
C SER A 467 -20.17 -12.10 25.12
N SER A 468 -18.96 -11.57 25.34
CA SER A 468 -18.77 -10.24 25.92
C SER A 468 -19.46 -9.13 25.11
N HIS A 469 -19.79 -9.33 23.84
CA HIS A 469 -20.54 -8.41 22.99
C HIS A 469 -22.08 -8.56 23.11
N ASP A 470 -22.57 -9.52 23.90
CA ASP A 470 -24.01 -9.75 24.13
C ASP A 470 -24.27 -9.86 25.64
N ALA A 471 -25.10 -8.96 26.16
CA ALA A 471 -25.33 -8.85 27.59
C ALA A 471 -25.93 -10.15 28.24
N VAL A 472 -26.79 -10.85 27.51
CA VAL A 472 -27.42 -12.08 28.01
C VAL A 472 -26.48 -13.27 27.90
N ALA A 473 -25.80 -13.40 26.78
CA ALA A 473 -24.85 -14.47 26.53
C ALA A 473 -23.64 -14.41 27.48
N TRP A 474 -23.19 -13.19 27.83
CA TRP A 474 -22.03 -12.96 28.68
C TRP A 474 -22.13 -13.61 30.04
N ARG A 475 -23.22 -13.37 30.77
CA ARG A 475 -23.45 -13.97 32.09
C ARG A 475 -23.42 -15.50 32.06
N GLY A 476 -24.08 -16.10 31.08
CA GLY A 476 -24.04 -17.53 30.88
C GLY A 476 -22.64 -18.05 30.49
N ALA A 477 -21.87 -17.29 29.73
CA ALA A 477 -20.52 -17.65 29.39
C ALA A 477 -19.59 -17.63 30.59
N VAL A 478 -19.65 -16.60 31.44
CA VAL A 478 -18.84 -16.49 32.67
C VAL A 478 -19.13 -17.65 33.64
N ALA A 479 -20.41 -18.03 33.80
CA ALA A 479 -20.77 -19.18 34.63
C ALA A 479 -20.11 -20.49 34.12
N ARG A 480 -20.02 -20.65 32.78
CA ARG A 480 -19.30 -21.80 32.17
C ARG A 480 -17.80 -21.71 32.37
N LEU A 481 -17.21 -20.51 32.29
CA LEU A 481 -15.77 -20.29 32.52
C LEU A 481 -15.40 -20.65 33.96
N HIS A 482 -16.23 -20.33 34.96
CA HIS A 482 -15.99 -20.75 36.35
C HIS A 482 -15.99 -22.27 36.51
N VAL A 483 -16.81 -22.99 35.74
CA VAL A 483 -16.80 -24.46 35.72
C VAL A 483 -15.55 -25.00 35.03
N LEU A 484 -15.09 -24.34 33.97
CA LEU A 484 -13.92 -24.73 33.20
C LEU A 484 -12.60 -24.45 33.95
N ALA A 485 -12.52 -23.34 34.67
CA ALA A 485 -11.26 -22.83 35.25
C ALA A 485 -10.44 -23.85 36.06
N PRO A 486 -11.06 -24.72 36.93
CA PRO A 486 -10.32 -25.69 37.71
C PRO A 486 -9.66 -26.79 36.88
N THR A 487 -10.11 -27.03 35.64
CA THR A 487 -9.66 -28.12 34.76
C THR A 487 -9.05 -27.62 33.47
N ALA A 488 -8.96 -26.29 33.29
CA ALA A 488 -8.43 -25.67 32.06
C ALA A 488 -6.95 -26.05 31.87
N PRO A 489 -6.54 -26.46 30.65
CA PRO A 489 -5.15 -26.67 30.31
C PRO A 489 -4.34 -25.38 30.56
N VAL A 490 -3.07 -25.53 30.88
CA VAL A 490 -2.13 -24.43 31.17
C VAL A 490 -2.08 -23.42 30.03
N THR A 491 -2.30 -23.85 28.78
CA THR A 491 -2.30 -23.05 27.57
C THR A 491 -3.59 -22.23 27.36
N ILE A 492 -4.69 -22.60 28.04
CA ILE A 492 -6.02 -21.96 27.93
C ILE A 492 -6.32 -21.12 29.17
N GLU A 493 -5.82 -21.56 30.32
CA GLU A 493 -6.08 -21.00 31.67
C GLU A 493 -5.85 -19.47 31.73
N PRO A 494 -4.79 -18.87 31.10
CA PRO A 494 -4.59 -17.43 31.20
C PRO A 494 -5.77 -16.61 30.68
N LEU A 495 -6.34 -16.96 29.52
CA LEU A 495 -7.50 -16.24 28.99
C LEU A 495 -8.77 -16.53 29.81
N VAL A 496 -8.97 -17.75 30.25
CA VAL A 496 -10.12 -18.12 31.12
C VAL A 496 -10.09 -17.26 32.40
N CYS A 497 -8.93 -17.17 33.05
CA CYS A 497 -8.74 -16.33 34.24
C CYS A 497 -8.91 -14.85 33.92
N GLY A 498 -8.39 -14.39 32.77
CA GLY A 498 -8.56 -13.00 32.32
C GLY A 498 -10.03 -12.60 32.18
N LEU A 499 -10.82 -13.38 31.45
CA LEU A 499 -12.24 -13.11 31.23
C LEU A 499 -13.06 -13.18 32.52
N ILE A 500 -12.75 -14.09 33.42
CA ILE A 500 -13.37 -14.16 34.76
C ILE A 500 -12.99 -12.88 35.53
N THR A 501 -11.74 -12.47 35.52
CA THR A 501 -11.27 -11.27 36.22
C THR A 501 -11.91 -10.00 35.66
N GLU A 502 -12.09 -9.88 34.34
CA GLU A 502 -12.82 -8.76 33.73
C GLU A 502 -14.27 -8.67 34.22
N TYR A 503 -14.95 -9.83 34.30
CA TYR A 503 -16.30 -9.88 34.81
C TYR A 503 -16.33 -9.48 36.30
N GLU A 504 -15.49 -10.07 37.15
CA GLU A 504 -15.47 -9.82 38.58
C GLU A 504 -15.10 -8.36 38.89
N ALA A 505 -14.15 -7.80 38.16
CA ALA A 505 -13.79 -6.38 38.21
C ALA A 505 -14.99 -5.50 37.82
N GLY A 506 -15.64 -5.77 36.73
CA GLY A 506 -16.83 -5.06 36.27
C GLY A 506 -18.02 -5.15 37.23
N ALA A 507 -18.23 -6.31 37.81
CA ALA A 507 -19.25 -6.55 38.79
C ALA A 507 -18.94 -6.01 40.21
N GLY A 508 -17.72 -5.41 40.40
CA GLY A 508 -17.30 -4.86 41.70
C GLY A 508 -16.96 -5.91 42.73
N LEU A 509 -16.59 -7.12 42.30
CA LEU A 509 -16.29 -8.28 43.19
C LEU A 509 -14.80 -8.40 43.52
N CYS A 510 -13.93 -7.66 42.84
CA CYS A 510 -12.50 -7.57 43.16
C CYS A 510 -11.97 -6.16 43.02
N SER A 511 -10.83 -5.92 43.66
CA SER A 511 -10.09 -4.64 43.58
C SER A 511 -9.11 -4.62 42.40
N ALA A 512 -8.63 -3.44 42.03
CA ALA A 512 -7.59 -3.28 41.01
C ALA A 512 -6.31 -4.05 41.35
N ALA A 513 -5.92 -4.05 42.64
CA ALA A 513 -4.73 -4.78 43.09
C ALA A 513 -4.84 -6.28 42.94
N GLU A 514 -6.02 -6.85 43.23
CA GLU A 514 -6.29 -8.29 43.02
C GLU A 514 -6.31 -8.67 41.55
N ALA A 515 -6.98 -7.88 40.71
CA ALA A 515 -7.02 -8.06 39.27
C ALA A 515 -5.59 -8.04 38.66
N LEU A 516 -4.80 -7.04 39.03
CA LEU A 516 -3.41 -6.87 38.61
C LEU A 516 -2.52 -8.05 39.03
N GLY A 517 -2.70 -8.53 40.27
CA GLY A 517 -1.98 -9.71 40.79
C GLY A 517 -2.23 -10.96 39.90
N ARG A 518 -3.50 -11.20 39.53
CA ARG A 518 -3.89 -12.33 38.69
C ARG A 518 -3.32 -12.25 37.28
N VAL A 519 -3.31 -11.05 36.69
CA VAL A 519 -2.76 -10.82 35.36
C VAL A 519 -1.25 -11.04 35.35
N ARG A 520 -0.51 -10.41 36.30
CA ARG A 520 0.96 -10.50 36.34
C ARG A 520 1.47 -11.91 36.54
N GLN A 521 0.79 -12.74 37.31
CA GLN A 521 1.13 -14.14 37.48
C GLN A 521 1.09 -14.94 36.17
N ARG A 522 0.34 -14.48 35.17
CA ARG A 522 0.06 -15.21 33.92
C ARG A 522 0.67 -14.60 32.66
N LEU A 523 1.27 -13.41 32.74
CA LEU A 523 1.85 -12.76 31.56
C LEU A 523 2.93 -13.61 30.87
N ALA A 524 3.71 -14.39 31.63
CA ALA A 524 4.76 -15.25 31.11
C ALA A 524 4.28 -16.70 30.84
N ALA A 525 3.00 -17.01 31.10
CA ALA A 525 2.48 -18.35 30.91
C ALA A 525 2.38 -18.73 29.41
N PRO A 526 2.55 -20.02 29.07
CA PRO A 526 2.30 -20.48 27.71
C PRO A 526 0.82 -20.31 27.36
N VAL A 527 0.53 -19.82 26.16
CA VAL A 527 -0.84 -19.61 25.67
C VAL A 527 -1.02 -20.25 24.31
N ASP A 528 -2.13 -20.93 24.09
CA ASP A 528 -2.49 -21.48 22.78
C ASP A 528 -2.43 -20.35 21.72
N PRO A 529 -1.75 -20.58 20.59
CA PRO A 529 -1.60 -19.56 19.56
C PRO A 529 -2.93 -18.93 19.09
N ARG A 530 -4.01 -19.67 19.11
CA ARG A 530 -5.37 -19.22 18.72
C ARG A 530 -5.99 -18.26 19.75
N LEU A 531 -5.53 -18.29 21.00
CA LEU A 531 -6.03 -17.46 22.12
C LEU A 531 -5.09 -16.33 22.49
N ARG A 532 -3.89 -16.29 21.90
CA ARG A 532 -2.80 -15.40 22.32
C ARG A 532 -3.16 -13.91 22.24
N THR A 533 -3.67 -13.43 21.10
CA THR A 533 -4.08 -12.05 20.93
C THR A 533 -5.23 -11.67 21.86
N ALA A 534 -6.17 -12.56 22.04
CA ALA A 534 -7.27 -12.38 22.97
C ALA A 534 -6.80 -12.26 24.43
N TRP A 535 -5.88 -13.12 24.86
CA TRP A 535 -5.28 -13.04 26.20
C TRP A 535 -4.54 -11.73 26.41
N LEU A 536 -3.72 -11.33 25.44
CA LEU A 536 -2.94 -10.09 25.54
C LEU A 536 -3.86 -8.85 25.56
N GLY A 537 -4.94 -8.87 24.81
CA GLY A 537 -5.97 -7.84 24.85
C GLY A 537 -6.63 -7.75 26.24
N SER A 538 -7.04 -8.89 26.80
CA SER A 538 -7.63 -8.98 28.14
C SER A 538 -6.64 -8.50 29.23
N ALA A 539 -5.40 -8.95 29.17
CA ALA A 539 -4.35 -8.54 30.11
C ALA A 539 -4.07 -7.02 30.03
N ALA A 540 -3.96 -6.49 28.82
CA ALA A 540 -3.73 -5.05 28.60
C ALA A 540 -4.91 -4.20 29.11
N THR A 541 -6.15 -4.66 28.91
CA THR A 541 -7.36 -4.02 29.43
C THR A 541 -7.36 -3.98 30.96
N LEU A 542 -7.06 -5.09 31.62
CA LEU A 542 -7.02 -5.16 33.09
C LEU A 542 -5.88 -4.30 33.67
N LEU A 543 -4.71 -4.26 33.02
CA LEU A 543 -3.63 -3.34 33.40
C LEU A 543 -4.05 -1.89 33.28
N GLN A 544 -4.72 -1.53 32.20
CA GLN A 544 -5.23 -0.18 31.95
C GLN A 544 -6.29 0.23 32.97
N TRP A 545 -7.28 -0.64 33.24
CA TRP A 545 -8.31 -0.35 34.25
C TRP A 545 -7.73 -0.16 35.65
N ALA A 546 -6.60 -0.83 35.93
CA ALA A 546 -5.86 -0.69 37.19
C ALA A 546 -4.89 0.51 37.22
N ASP A 547 -5.00 1.47 36.27
CA ASP A 547 -4.15 2.67 36.15
C ASP A 547 -2.67 2.37 35.81
N HIS A 548 -2.32 1.18 35.30
CA HIS A 548 -0.99 0.82 34.82
C HIS A 548 -0.82 1.10 33.31
N LEU A 549 -1.04 2.35 32.91
CA LEU A 549 -1.08 2.79 31.51
C LEU A 549 0.22 2.52 30.72
N PRO A 550 1.44 2.74 31.28
CA PRO A 550 2.67 2.42 30.56
C PRO A 550 2.79 0.93 30.24
N GLU A 551 2.54 0.03 31.22
CA GLU A 551 2.61 -1.43 31.02
C GLU A 551 1.57 -1.89 29.98
N ALA A 552 0.35 -1.37 30.04
CA ALA A 552 -0.72 -1.70 29.11
C ALA A 552 -0.37 -1.28 27.68
N ARG A 553 0.19 -0.08 27.50
CA ARG A 553 0.63 0.43 26.20
C ARG A 553 1.82 -0.36 25.66
N ASP A 554 2.83 -0.63 26.48
CA ASP A 554 4.02 -1.37 26.07
C ASP A 554 3.64 -2.79 25.62
N LEU A 555 2.67 -3.40 26.30
CA LEU A 555 2.11 -4.69 25.88
C LEU A 555 1.41 -4.59 24.52
N ALA A 556 0.59 -3.56 24.32
CA ALA A 556 -0.08 -3.34 23.03
C ALA A 556 0.93 -3.05 21.90
N ASP A 557 1.90 -2.17 22.12
CA ASP A 557 2.91 -1.80 21.11
C ASP A 557 3.84 -2.97 20.74
N THR A 558 4.06 -3.92 21.66
CA THR A 558 4.86 -5.12 21.39
C THR A 558 4.17 -6.08 20.41
N TYR A 559 2.85 -6.17 20.46
CA TYR A 559 2.08 -7.17 19.71
C TYR A 559 1.31 -6.62 18.51
N LEU A 560 1.11 -5.31 18.46
CA LEU A 560 0.55 -4.69 17.26
C LEU A 560 1.62 -4.61 16.16
N PRO A 561 1.24 -4.84 14.89
CA PRO A 561 2.21 -4.79 13.80
C PRO A 561 2.83 -3.39 13.69
N PRO A 562 4.15 -3.30 13.44
CA PRO A 562 4.78 -2.01 13.20
C PRO A 562 4.29 -1.39 11.88
N ALA A 563 4.17 -0.06 11.84
CA ALA A 563 3.87 0.63 10.60
C ALA A 563 4.93 0.31 9.51
N PRO A 564 4.54 0.15 8.22
CA PRO A 564 3.24 0.48 7.62
C PRO A 564 2.25 -0.69 7.53
N ALA A 565 2.49 -1.84 8.19
CA ALA A 565 1.59 -2.99 8.10
C ALA A 565 0.23 -2.66 8.77
N PRO A 566 -0.90 -2.78 8.06
CA PRO A 566 -2.21 -2.54 8.66
C PRO A 566 -2.53 -3.65 9.69
N PRO A 567 -3.15 -3.29 10.84
CA PRO A 567 -3.61 -4.27 11.81
C PRO A 567 -4.80 -5.08 11.25
N ASP A 568 -4.91 -6.33 11.70
CA ASP A 568 -6.11 -7.14 11.40
C ASP A 568 -7.30 -6.68 12.24
N LEU A 569 -8.15 -5.85 11.65
CA LEU A 569 -9.36 -5.32 12.31
C LEU A 569 -10.47 -6.35 12.47
N THR A 570 -10.31 -7.58 12.01
CA THR A 570 -11.28 -8.67 12.22
C THR A 570 -10.96 -9.48 13.49
N ASP A 571 -9.73 -9.41 14.00
CA ASP A 571 -9.33 -10.07 15.24
C ASP A 571 -9.71 -9.22 16.47
N ALA A 572 -10.54 -9.79 17.36
CA ALA A 572 -11.02 -9.11 18.56
C ALA A 572 -9.89 -8.70 19.52
N GLY A 573 -8.86 -9.53 19.65
CA GLY A 573 -7.69 -9.23 20.47
C GLY A 573 -6.91 -8.02 19.93
N THR A 574 -6.72 -7.95 18.63
CA THR A 574 -6.10 -6.80 17.93
C THR A 574 -6.95 -5.54 18.13
N GLN A 575 -8.27 -5.60 17.98
CA GLN A 575 -9.16 -4.45 18.26
C GLN A 575 -9.02 -3.98 19.71
N CYS A 576 -8.95 -4.93 20.65
CA CYS A 576 -8.78 -4.62 22.07
C CYS A 576 -7.43 -3.90 22.33
N LEU A 577 -6.33 -4.42 21.80
CA LEU A 577 -5.01 -3.81 21.94
C LEU A 577 -4.94 -2.39 21.32
N LEU A 578 -5.58 -2.18 20.18
CA LEU A 578 -5.70 -0.84 19.56
C LEU A 578 -6.48 0.11 20.45
N SER A 579 -7.59 -0.35 21.04
CA SER A 579 -8.40 0.45 21.95
C SER A 579 -7.65 0.79 23.23
N VAL A 580 -6.94 -0.16 23.83
CA VAL A 580 -6.09 0.07 25.01
C VAL A 580 -5.03 1.12 24.72
N ARG A 581 -4.35 1.03 23.57
CA ARG A 581 -3.33 2.02 23.18
C ARG A 581 -3.92 3.41 23.00
N ALA A 582 -5.06 3.51 22.32
CA ALA A 582 -5.75 4.78 22.11
C ALA A 582 -6.26 5.39 23.41
N GLU A 583 -6.87 4.60 24.28
CA GLU A 583 -7.42 5.07 25.56
C GLU A 583 -6.32 5.45 26.56
N ALA A 584 -5.21 4.70 26.61
CA ALA A 584 -4.05 5.07 27.40
C ALA A 584 -3.47 6.44 26.98
N ALA A 585 -3.43 6.73 25.68
CA ALA A 585 -3.03 8.03 25.17
C ALA A 585 -4.04 9.13 25.52
N LEU A 586 -5.34 8.83 25.40
CA LEU A 586 -6.44 9.74 25.76
C LEU A 586 -6.35 10.15 27.24
N TRP A 587 -6.16 9.18 28.15
CA TRP A 587 -6.05 9.45 29.59
C TRP A 587 -4.75 10.14 29.97
N ALA A 588 -3.69 9.98 29.21
CA ALA A 588 -2.46 10.74 29.35
C ALA A 588 -2.57 12.18 28.79
N GLY A 589 -3.65 12.53 28.10
CA GLY A 589 -3.86 13.84 27.49
C GLY A 589 -3.20 14.03 26.13
N ASP A 590 -2.75 12.96 25.47
CA ASP A 590 -2.13 12.98 24.14
C ASP A 590 -3.20 12.84 23.04
N PHE A 591 -4.06 13.85 22.93
CA PHE A 591 -5.24 13.84 22.07
C PHE A 591 -4.89 13.79 20.58
N ASP A 592 -3.85 14.48 20.15
CA ASP A 592 -3.46 14.48 18.74
C ASP A 592 -2.92 13.13 18.29
N ARG A 593 -2.23 12.42 19.15
CA ARG A 593 -1.78 11.06 18.90
C ARG A 593 -2.98 10.12 18.69
N VAL A 594 -3.99 10.22 19.58
CA VAL A 594 -5.23 9.43 19.45
C VAL A 594 -5.86 9.64 18.08
N VAL A 595 -6.00 10.90 17.64
CA VAL A 595 -6.61 11.23 16.35
C VAL A 595 -5.73 10.74 15.19
N THR A 596 -4.44 11.06 15.21
CA THR A 596 -3.53 10.75 14.09
C THR A 596 -3.39 9.25 13.84
N GLU A 597 -3.31 8.46 14.93
CA GLU A 597 -3.14 7.01 14.79
C GLU A 597 -4.46 6.28 14.48
N ASN A 598 -5.61 6.78 14.95
CA ASN A 598 -6.84 5.98 14.95
C ASN A 598 -7.95 6.50 14.02
N ALA A 599 -8.01 7.79 13.68
CA ALA A 599 -9.03 8.29 12.75
C ALA A 599 -8.93 7.64 11.35
N PRO A 600 -7.74 7.39 10.78
CA PRO A 600 -7.62 6.64 9.52
C PRO A 600 -8.16 5.21 9.63
N LEU A 601 -7.97 4.53 10.77
CA LEU A 601 -8.49 3.16 11.00
C LEU A 601 -10.01 3.15 11.06
N VAL A 602 -10.61 4.11 11.78
CA VAL A 602 -12.08 4.26 11.88
C VAL A 602 -12.67 4.55 10.50
N ALA A 603 -12.08 5.45 9.72
CA ALA A 603 -12.54 5.76 8.37
C ALA A 603 -12.42 4.56 7.40
N ALA A 604 -11.29 3.86 7.43
CA ALA A 604 -11.05 2.69 6.58
C ALA A 604 -11.99 1.52 6.92
N SER A 605 -12.29 1.31 8.20
CA SER A 605 -13.14 0.21 8.68
C SER A 605 -14.58 0.31 8.15
N ALA A 606 -15.10 1.52 8.01
CA ALA A 606 -16.46 1.75 7.47
C ALA A 606 -16.61 1.24 6.03
N GLY A 607 -15.59 1.44 5.19
CA GLY A 607 -15.54 0.92 3.81
C GLY A 607 -15.40 -0.61 3.72
N GLN A 608 -14.90 -1.26 4.78
CA GLN A 608 -14.67 -2.69 4.85
C GLN A 608 -15.83 -3.49 5.48
N GLY A 609 -16.86 -2.82 5.98
CA GLY A 609 -17.98 -3.42 6.70
C GLY A 609 -17.65 -3.87 8.13
N VAL A 610 -16.51 -3.42 8.68
CA VAL A 610 -16.11 -3.56 10.08
C VAL A 610 -16.57 -2.32 10.83
N ARG A 611 -16.98 -2.46 12.07
CA ARG A 611 -17.36 -1.34 12.93
C ARG A 611 -16.51 -1.32 14.19
N LEU A 612 -15.96 -0.15 14.51
CA LEU A 612 -15.09 0.08 15.66
C LEU A 612 -15.70 1.17 16.57
N PRO A 613 -16.87 0.94 17.24
CA PRO A 613 -17.56 2.00 18.00
C PRO A 613 -16.72 2.52 19.15
N HIS A 614 -15.96 1.64 19.84
CA HIS A 614 -15.09 2.03 20.95
C HIS A 614 -13.98 2.96 20.47
N LEU A 615 -13.28 2.57 19.38
CA LEU A 615 -12.21 3.42 18.82
C LEU A 615 -12.74 4.76 18.28
N ALA A 616 -13.93 4.75 17.68
CA ALA A 616 -14.62 5.96 17.24
C ALA A 616 -14.96 6.89 18.44
N ALA A 617 -15.39 6.31 19.56
CA ALA A 617 -15.62 7.06 20.79
C ALA A 617 -14.34 7.74 21.31
N MET A 618 -13.19 7.05 21.27
CA MET A 618 -11.89 7.63 21.64
C MET A 618 -11.51 8.81 20.75
N VAL A 619 -11.64 8.63 19.42
CA VAL A 619 -11.33 9.67 18.44
C VAL A 619 -12.25 10.88 18.63
N ALA A 620 -13.56 10.69 18.81
CA ALA A 620 -14.51 11.76 19.05
C ALA A 620 -14.19 12.51 20.36
N THR A 621 -13.87 11.77 21.44
CA THR A 621 -13.48 12.37 22.72
C THR A 621 -12.18 13.16 22.59
N ALA A 622 -11.19 12.65 21.86
CA ALA A 622 -9.93 13.35 21.62
C ALA A 622 -10.13 14.64 20.81
N HIS A 623 -11.01 14.64 19.80
CA HIS A 623 -11.40 15.86 19.10
C HIS A 623 -12.08 16.86 20.02
N LEU A 624 -12.99 16.42 20.90
CA LEU A 624 -13.64 17.28 21.88
C LEU A 624 -12.62 17.93 22.83
N GLU A 625 -11.70 17.13 23.39
CA GLU A 625 -10.66 17.63 24.30
C GLU A 625 -9.67 18.58 23.61
N ALA A 626 -9.41 18.37 22.33
CA ALA A 626 -8.62 19.29 21.51
C ALA A 626 -9.40 20.56 21.08
N GLY A 627 -10.70 20.66 21.40
CA GLY A 627 -11.55 21.81 21.06
C GLY A 627 -12.17 21.76 19.66
N ARG A 628 -12.03 20.64 18.95
CA ARG A 628 -12.54 20.39 17.58
C ARG A 628 -13.91 19.71 17.65
N ARG A 629 -14.96 20.47 17.96
CA ARG A 629 -16.31 19.93 18.22
C ARG A 629 -16.97 19.38 16.96
N ASP A 630 -16.85 20.09 15.84
CA ASP A 630 -17.50 19.70 14.59
C ASP A 630 -16.95 18.37 14.10
N GLU A 631 -15.64 18.18 14.15
CA GLU A 631 -14.98 16.92 13.79
C GLU A 631 -15.39 15.77 14.74
N ALA A 632 -15.59 16.08 16.04
CA ALA A 632 -16.08 15.09 16.99
C ALA A 632 -17.51 14.62 16.62
N TRP A 633 -18.39 15.55 16.24
CA TRP A 633 -19.72 15.22 15.76
C TRP A 633 -19.71 14.44 14.44
N GLU A 634 -18.82 14.76 13.52
CA GLU A 634 -18.63 14.01 12.28
C GLU A 634 -18.28 12.54 12.54
N VAL A 635 -17.37 12.27 13.46
CA VAL A 635 -17.00 10.90 13.87
C VAL A 635 -18.22 10.14 14.43
N LEU A 636 -19.06 10.81 15.23
CA LEU A 636 -20.25 10.22 15.84
C LEU A 636 -21.47 10.11 14.89
N ALA A 637 -21.45 10.80 13.76
CA ALA A 637 -22.53 10.76 12.76
C ALA A 637 -22.64 9.39 12.04
N GLY A 638 -21.71 8.50 12.30
CA GLY A 638 -21.75 7.14 11.78
C GLY A 638 -23.01 6.37 12.19
N PRO A 639 -23.33 5.26 11.50
CA PRO A 639 -24.53 4.49 11.78
C PRO A 639 -24.48 3.89 13.20
N GLY A 640 -25.56 4.11 13.96
CA GLY A 640 -25.76 3.58 15.30
C GLY A 640 -25.91 2.04 15.32
N PRO A 641 -26.20 1.45 16.52
CA PRO A 641 -26.42 0.04 16.66
C PRO A 641 -27.59 -0.42 15.77
N SER A 642 -27.43 -1.57 15.11
CA SER A 642 -28.46 -2.16 14.25
C SER A 642 -29.15 -3.34 14.95
N GLY A 643 -30.47 -3.35 14.94
CA GLY A 643 -31.25 -4.48 15.45
C GLY A 643 -31.02 -4.77 16.93
N THR A 644 -30.59 -5.99 17.23
CA THR A 644 -30.37 -6.50 18.61
C THR A 644 -28.92 -6.32 19.08
N ASP A 645 -28.11 -5.50 18.43
CA ASP A 645 -26.70 -5.28 18.82
C ASP A 645 -26.63 -4.56 20.18
N SER A 646 -26.39 -5.33 21.25
CA SER A 646 -26.24 -4.87 22.62
C SER A 646 -24.78 -4.82 23.09
N SER A 647 -23.84 -4.70 22.15
CA SER A 647 -22.41 -4.65 22.48
C SER A 647 -22.09 -3.49 23.41
N TRP A 648 -21.17 -3.75 24.36
CA TRP A 648 -20.70 -2.75 25.31
C TRP A 648 -20.03 -1.54 24.64
N GLU A 649 -19.43 -1.72 23.49
CA GLU A 649 -18.75 -0.65 22.73
C GLU A 649 -19.69 0.49 22.34
N TRP A 650 -20.99 0.22 22.19
CA TRP A 650 -21.97 1.27 21.96
C TRP A 650 -22.22 2.15 23.19
N ASN A 651 -21.92 1.64 24.40
CA ASN A 651 -21.97 2.47 25.59
C ASN A 651 -20.85 3.51 25.57
N GLU A 652 -19.64 3.14 25.12
CA GLU A 652 -18.53 4.08 24.96
C GLU A 652 -18.86 5.17 23.93
N LEU A 653 -19.46 4.78 22.82
CA LEU A 653 -19.89 5.76 21.80
C LEU A 653 -20.99 6.70 22.33
N ARG A 654 -21.97 6.17 23.09
CA ARG A 654 -22.99 6.99 23.75
C ARG A 654 -22.38 7.92 24.80
N HIS A 655 -21.40 7.45 25.57
CA HIS A 655 -20.68 8.26 26.54
C HIS A 655 -19.96 9.43 25.87
N ALA A 656 -19.23 9.18 24.78
CA ALA A 656 -18.60 10.25 23.98
C ALA A 656 -19.63 11.27 23.47
N ARG A 657 -20.80 10.80 23.02
CA ARG A 657 -21.91 11.66 22.59
C ARG A 657 -22.48 12.49 23.75
N ALA A 658 -22.63 11.88 24.93
CA ALA A 658 -23.05 12.59 26.12
C ALA A 658 -22.09 13.71 26.51
N LEU A 659 -20.79 13.49 26.41
CA LEU A 659 -19.77 14.52 26.65
C LEU A 659 -19.89 15.67 25.65
N LEU A 660 -20.18 15.40 24.38
CA LEU A 660 -20.42 16.42 23.37
C LEU A 660 -21.69 17.23 23.64
N HIS A 661 -22.82 16.57 23.94
CA HIS A 661 -24.05 17.23 24.36
C HIS A 661 -23.82 18.14 25.57
N ALA A 662 -23.08 17.68 26.57
CA ALA A 662 -22.72 18.49 27.74
C ALA A 662 -21.86 19.71 27.35
N ALA A 663 -20.92 19.55 26.40
CA ALA A 663 -20.09 20.65 25.91
C ALA A 663 -20.89 21.67 25.10
N ASP A 664 -21.98 21.27 24.45
CA ASP A 664 -22.92 22.13 23.72
C ASP A 664 -23.98 22.77 24.67
N GLY A 665 -24.00 22.34 25.92
CA GLY A 665 -24.95 22.86 26.94
C GLY A 665 -26.30 22.12 26.96
N ASP A 666 -26.48 21.07 26.13
CA ASP A 666 -27.66 20.22 26.14
C ASP A 666 -27.56 19.16 27.27
N TRP A 667 -27.79 19.59 28.50
CA TRP A 667 -27.66 18.75 29.67
C TRP A 667 -28.72 17.66 29.76
N GLN A 668 -29.88 17.83 29.12
CA GLN A 668 -30.90 16.82 29.11
C GLN A 668 -30.51 15.67 28.17
N ALA A 669 -30.07 15.96 26.97
CA ALA A 669 -29.57 14.94 26.04
C ALA A 669 -28.34 14.19 26.62
N ALA A 670 -27.43 14.93 27.28
CA ALA A 670 -26.29 14.30 27.97
C ALA A 670 -26.78 13.34 29.09
N LEU A 671 -27.77 13.71 29.88
CA LEU A 671 -28.34 12.87 30.93
C LEU A 671 -28.97 11.60 30.33
N ASP A 672 -29.77 11.76 29.27
CA ASP A 672 -30.46 10.63 28.62
C ASP A 672 -29.45 9.61 28.07
N ASP A 673 -28.38 10.07 27.46
CA ASP A 673 -27.29 9.19 27.00
C ASP A 673 -26.55 8.50 28.13
N HIS A 674 -26.25 9.20 29.23
CA HIS A 674 -25.62 8.59 30.41
C HIS A 674 -26.53 7.53 31.05
N LEU A 675 -27.84 7.78 31.17
CA LEU A 675 -28.79 6.80 31.69
C LEU A 675 -28.90 5.59 30.76
N ALA A 676 -28.86 5.78 29.44
CA ALA A 676 -28.82 4.68 28.47
C ALA A 676 -27.55 3.84 28.61
N CYS A 677 -26.37 4.46 28.87
CA CYS A 677 -25.15 3.73 29.22
C CYS A 677 -25.33 2.91 30.49
N GLY A 678 -25.96 3.48 31.51
CA GLY A 678 -26.26 2.80 32.77
C GLY A 678 -27.15 1.57 32.61
N ALA A 679 -28.18 1.67 31.78
CA ALA A 679 -29.04 0.54 31.45
C ALA A 679 -28.26 -0.59 30.73
N GLY A 680 -27.39 -0.23 29.77
CA GLY A 680 -26.52 -1.17 29.05
C GLY A 680 -25.50 -1.88 29.97
N GLN A 681 -24.91 -1.17 30.92
CA GLN A 681 -23.98 -1.74 31.92
C GLN A 681 -24.71 -2.64 32.92
N SER A 682 -25.86 -2.21 33.43
CA SER A 682 -26.67 -3.00 34.39
C SER A 682 -27.13 -4.34 33.78
N ALA A 683 -27.46 -4.35 32.49
CA ALA A 683 -27.81 -5.58 31.78
C ALA A 683 -26.68 -6.61 31.75
N ARG A 684 -25.42 -6.18 31.98
CA ARG A 684 -24.20 -7.00 31.96
C ARG A 684 -23.62 -7.26 33.35
N ASP A 685 -24.33 -6.87 34.40
CA ASP A 685 -23.87 -6.86 35.80
C ASP A 685 -22.61 -5.96 36.01
N PHE A 686 -22.41 -4.95 35.18
CA PHE A 686 -21.24 -4.09 35.22
C PHE A 686 -21.56 -2.83 36.05
N VAL A 687 -20.98 -2.74 37.25
CA VAL A 687 -21.21 -1.63 38.18
C VAL A 687 -19.99 -0.72 38.38
N ALA A 688 -18.81 -1.22 38.01
CA ALA A 688 -17.54 -0.53 38.21
C ALA A 688 -17.38 0.70 37.29
N PRO A 689 -16.84 1.82 37.80
CA PRO A 689 -16.79 3.10 37.08
C PRO A 689 -15.51 3.34 36.30
N PHE A 690 -14.68 2.34 36.07
CA PHE A 690 -13.39 2.53 35.41
C PHE A 690 -13.49 2.62 33.88
N ALA A 691 -14.46 1.94 33.25
CA ALA A 691 -14.71 2.03 31.81
C ALA A 691 -15.60 3.24 31.49
N THR A 692 -16.93 3.09 31.53
CA THR A 692 -17.88 4.15 31.23
C THR A 692 -18.39 4.76 32.55
N PRO A 693 -17.94 5.95 32.97
CA PRO A 693 -18.36 6.56 34.26
C PRO A 693 -19.69 7.28 34.11
N TRP A 694 -20.73 6.58 33.73
CA TRP A 694 -22.02 7.16 33.39
C TRP A 694 -22.73 7.82 34.61
N ARG A 695 -22.56 7.27 35.82
CA ARG A 695 -23.16 7.86 37.03
C ARG A 695 -22.54 9.21 37.39
N SER A 696 -21.21 9.34 37.23
CA SER A 696 -20.53 10.64 37.39
C SER A 696 -21.02 11.62 36.30
N GLY A 697 -21.14 11.21 35.05
CA GLY A 697 -21.67 12.03 33.99
C GLY A 697 -23.11 12.46 34.20
N ALA A 698 -23.98 11.52 34.62
CA ALA A 698 -25.38 11.80 34.97
C ALA A 698 -25.45 12.78 36.17
N ALA A 699 -24.62 12.61 37.20
CA ALA A 699 -24.57 13.52 38.35
C ALA A 699 -24.21 14.95 37.93
N PHE A 700 -23.21 15.14 37.05
CA PHE A 700 -22.88 16.47 36.51
C PHE A 700 -24.04 17.09 35.72
N ALA A 701 -24.69 16.32 34.85
CA ALA A 701 -25.83 16.78 34.09
C ALA A 701 -27.02 17.16 34.98
N LEU A 702 -27.32 16.33 35.98
CA LEU A 702 -28.39 16.61 36.98
C LEU A 702 -28.11 17.86 37.82
N VAL A 703 -26.87 18.10 38.20
CA VAL A 703 -26.48 19.34 38.90
C VAL A 703 -26.76 20.56 38.02
N ARG A 704 -26.44 20.49 36.75
CA ARG A 704 -26.72 21.59 35.79
C ARG A 704 -28.20 21.79 35.52
N LEU A 705 -29.01 20.73 35.58
CA LEU A 705 -30.47 20.75 35.49
C LEU A 705 -31.15 21.16 36.79
N GLY A 706 -30.39 21.44 37.88
CA GLY A 706 -30.90 21.81 39.19
C GLY A 706 -31.44 20.65 40.04
N ARG A 707 -31.29 19.39 39.62
CA ARG A 707 -31.80 18.13 40.23
C ARG A 707 -30.77 17.57 41.26
N ARG A 708 -30.32 18.37 42.20
CA ARG A 708 -29.20 18.05 43.09
C ARG A 708 -29.39 16.79 43.96
N ARG A 709 -30.62 16.47 44.34
CA ARG A 709 -30.92 15.29 45.16
C ARG A 709 -30.57 14.02 44.40
N GLU A 710 -31.06 13.92 43.18
CA GLU A 710 -30.81 12.78 42.31
C GLU A 710 -29.32 12.68 41.91
N ALA A 711 -28.69 13.84 41.65
CA ALA A 711 -27.24 13.91 41.38
C ALA A 711 -26.43 13.27 42.53
N ARG A 712 -26.85 13.56 43.78
CA ARG A 712 -26.19 13.04 44.98
C ARG A 712 -26.33 11.52 45.07
N GLU A 713 -27.51 10.96 44.80
CA GLU A 713 -27.76 9.54 44.83
C GLU A 713 -26.81 8.79 43.85
N PHE A 714 -26.72 9.25 42.62
CA PHE A 714 -25.78 8.68 41.64
C PHE A 714 -24.31 8.83 42.01
N ALA A 715 -23.91 9.99 42.51
CA ALA A 715 -22.53 10.26 42.90
C ALA A 715 -22.08 9.45 44.13
N GLU A 716 -22.97 9.22 45.12
CA GLU A 716 -22.70 8.37 46.29
C GLU A 716 -22.55 6.89 45.88
N GLU A 717 -23.38 6.43 44.96
CA GLU A 717 -23.27 5.09 44.42
C GLU A 717 -21.98 4.87 43.63
N GLU A 718 -21.64 5.82 42.77
CA GLU A 718 -20.38 5.77 41.99
C GLU A 718 -19.15 5.76 42.91
N LEU A 719 -19.14 6.63 43.94
CA LEU A 719 -18.03 6.72 44.91
C LEU A 719 -17.85 5.40 45.67
N ARG A 720 -18.93 4.73 46.01
CA ARG A 720 -18.88 3.43 46.66
C ARG A 720 -18.19 2.38 45.78
N HIS A 721 -18.60 2.29 44.52
CA HIS A 721 -17.98 1.37 43.56
C HIS A 721 -16.53 1.74 43.19
N ALA A 722 -16.26 3.04 43.05
CA ALA A 722 -14.91 3.54 42.84
C ALA A 722 -13.94 3.16 43.97
N ARG A 723 -14.39 3.24 45.20
CA ARG A 723 -13.60 2.85 46.38
C ARG A 723 -13.37 1.35 46.48
N THR A 724 -14.31 0.50 46.00
CA THR A 724 -14.11 -0.94 45.88
C THR A 724 -13.00 -1.24 44.89
N TRP A 725 -13.01 -0.59 43.73
CA TRP A 725 -11.95 -0.75 42.73
C TRP A 725 -10.60 -0.18 43.19
N GLY A 726 -10.58 1.04 43.74
CA GLY A 726 -9.49 1.62 44.50
C GLY A 726 -8.42 2.36 43.70
N THR A 727 -8.56 2.61 42.39
CA THR A 727 -7.56 3.37 41.61
C THR A 727 -7.74 4.89 41.83
N ALA A 728 -6.63 5.64 41.71
CA ALA A 728 -6.60 7.08 41.92
C ALA A 728 -7.53 7.84 40.97
N ARG A 729 -7.55 7.45 39.69
CA ARG A 729 -8.37 8.04 38.64
C ARG A 729 -9.87 7.84 38.93
N THR A 730 -10.30 6.63 39.22
CA THR A 730 -11.72 6.32 39.42
C THR A 730 -12.24 6.96 40.70
N VAL A 731 -11.49 6.91 41.82
CA VAL A 731 -11.89 7.52 43.08
C VAL A 731 -11.88 9.04 42.98
N GLY A 732 -10.86 9.63 42.37
CA GLY A 732 -10.74 11.08 42.17
C GLY A 732 -11.92 11.67 41.37
N ARG A 733 -12.29 10.99 40.26
CA ARG A 733 -13.42 11.40 39.42
C ARG A 733 -14.76 11.26 40.15
N ALA A 734 -14.98 10.18 40.89
CA ALA A 734 -16.20 9.99 41.68
C ALA A 734 -16.33 11.01 42.81
N LEU A 735 -15.21 11.36 43.50
CA LEU A 735 -15.17 12.42 44.52
C LEU A 735 -15.50 13.78 43.89
N ARG A 736 -15.04 14.07 42.70
CA ARG A 736 -15.38 15.30 41.97
C ARG A 736 -16.87 15.39 41.69
N ALA A 737 -17.48 14.32 41.19
CA ALA A 737 -18.91 14.26 40.92
C ALA A 737 -19.72 14.39 42.19
N TYR A 738 -19.29 13.76 43.28
CA TYR A 738 -19.92 13.90 44.60
C TYR A 738 -19.83 15.34 45.13
N ALA A 739 -18.67 15.98 45.02
CA ALA A 739 -18.47 17.36 45.38
C ALA A 739 -19.41 18.32 44.63
N ALA A 740 -19.61 18.11 43.32
CA ALA A 740 -20.52 18.92 42.51
C ALA A 740 -21.98 18.79 43.01
N ALA A 741 -22.37 17.62 43.45
CA ALA A 741 -23.72 17.34 43.92
C ALA A 741 -23.99 17.92 45.32
N VAL A 742 -23.01 17.82 46.26
CA VAL A 742 -23.22 18.24 47.68
C VAL A 742 -22.97 19.70 47.91
N GLY A 743 -21.97 20.30 47.28
CA GLY A 743 -21.61 21.72 47.46
C GLY A 743 -21.00 22.07 48.85
N GLY A 744 -20.71 23.34 49.04
CA GLY A 744 -20.25 23.89 50.31
C GLY A 744 -18.95 23.30 50.84
N ARG A 745 -18.85 23.14 52.17
CA ARG A 745 -17.63 22.64 52.84
C ARG A 745 -17.28 21.20 52.44
N LEU A 746 -18.30 20.35 52.34
CA LEU A 746 -18.09 18.96 51.93
C LEU A 746 -17.49 18.84 50.52
N ALA A 747 -17.88 19.74 49.62
CA ALA A 747 -17.27 19.78 48.30
C ALA A 747 -15.78 20.14 48.36
N VAL A 748 -15.37 21.11 49.16
CA VAL A 748 -13.96 21.47 49.33
C VAL A 748 -13.14 20.32 49.92
N ASP A 749 -13.69 19.60 50.89
CA ASP A 749 -13.03 18.46 51.52
C ASP A 749 -12.86 17.31 50.51
N SER A 750 -13.94 16.94 49.80
CA SER A 750 -13.92 15.89 48.77
C SER A 750 -12.99 16.21 47.58
N LEU A 751 -13.02 17.45 47.08
CA LEU A 751 -12.12 17.90 46.00
C LEU A 751 -10.65 17.94 46.44
N THR A 752 -10.39 18.20 47.76
CA THR A 752 -9.04 18.16 48.31
C THR A 752 -8.53 16.71 48.31
N GLU A 753 -9.34 15.77 48.82
CA GLU A 753 -9.04 14.32 48.78
C GLU A 753 -8.81 13.85 47.32
N ALA A 754 -9.69 14.25 46.39
CA ALA A 754 -9.56 13.90 44.97
C ALA A 754 -8.24 14.40 44.35
N ALA A 755 -7.89 15.68 44.59
CA ALA A 755 -6.65 16.26 44.08
C ALA A 755 -5.40 15.56 44.65
N GLU A 756 -5.41 15.17 45.95
CA GLU A 756 -4.31 14.42 46.55
C GLU A 756 -4.11 13.02 45.92
N LEU A 757 -5.20 12.32 45.66
CA LEU A 757 -5.17 11.01 44.97
C LEU A 757 -4.69 11.13 43.52
N LEU A 758 -5.24 12.09 42.78
CA LEU A 758 -4.95 12.26 41.35
C LEU A 758 -3.51 12.72 41.08
N ARG A 759 -2.89 13.49 42.00
CA ARG A 759 -1.46 13.84 41.89
C ARG A 759 -0.53 12.63 41.92
N ARG A 760 -0.96 11.53 42.50
CA ARG A 760 -0.20 10.28 42.60
C ARG A 760 -0.49 9.32 41.45
N GLY A 761 -1.53 9.58 40.67
CA GLY A 761 -1.99 8.71 39.58
C GLY A 761 -1.69 9.27 38.20
N PRO A 762 -1.78 8.42 37.14
CA PRO A 762 -1.56 8.81 35.76
C PRO A 762 -2.83 9.43 35.14
N ALA A 763 -3.39 10.46 35.77
CA ALA A 763 -4.68 11.05 35.39
C ALA A 763 -4.61 12.59 35.31
N PRO A 764 -3.80 13.17 34.41
CA PRO A 764 -3.62 14.62 34.32
C PRO A 764 -4.90 15.37 33.94
N VAL A 765 -5.77 14.78 33.10
CA VAL A 765 -7.03 15.40 32.70
C VAL A 765 -7.97 15.57 33.87
N GLU A 766 -8.22 14.51 34.60
CA GLU A 766 -9.06 14.53 35.83
C GLU A 766 -8.46 15.43 36.93
N LEU A 767 -7.14 15.48 37.01
CA LEU A 767 -6.46 16.37 37.95
C LEU A 767 -6.71 17.84 37.61
N VAL A 768 -6.59 18.25 36.37
CA VAL A 768 -6.87 19.64 35.94
C VAL A 768 -8.31 20.02 36.25
N GLU A 769 -9.25 19.19 35.87
CA GLU A 769 -10.68 19.42 36.10
C GLU A 769 -10.99 19.53 37.61
N THR A 770 -10.40 18.61 38.40
CA THR A 770 -10.58 18.62 39.86
C THR A 770 -9.96 19.86 40.51
N LEU A 771 -8.78 20.30 40.09
CA LEU A 771 -8.11 21.50 40.61
C LEU A 771 -8.88 22.78 40.23
N VAL A 772 -9.51 22.85 39.08
CA VAL A 772 -10.38 23.97 38.66
C VAL A 772 -11.59 24.04 39.61
N ASP A 773 -12.27 22.91 39.82
CA ASP A 773 -13.44 22.84 40.67
C ASP A 773 -13.06 23.16 42.15
N LEU A 774 -11.93 22.65 42.62
CA LEU A 774 -11.37 22.96 43.94
C LEU A 774 -11.03 24.45 44.09
N GLY A 775 -10.44 25.04 43.03
CA GLY A 775 -10.12 26.45 43.00
C GLY A 775 -11.36 27.33 43.13
N ARG A 776 -12.42 27.03 42.37
CA ARG A 776 -13.73 27.70 42.43
C ARG A 776 -14.37 27.52 43.80
N ALA A 777 -14.48 26.30 44.30
CA ALA A 777 -15.09 25.99 45.57
C ALA A 777 -14.39 26.70 46.76
N ARG A 778 -13.06 26.77 46.75
CA ARG A 778 -12.27 27.49 47.77
C ARG A 778 -12.47 29.00 47.69
N ILE A 779 -12.58 29.58 46.51
CA ILE A 779 -12.85 31.02 46.33
C ILE A 779 -14.24 31.33 46.88
N GLU A 780 -15.26 30.54 46.51
CA GLU A 780 -16.63 30.68 47.02
C GLU A 780 -16.70 30.55 48.56
N ALA A 781 -15.92 29.67 49.16
CA ALA A 781 -15.80 29.51 50.61
C ALA A 781 -14.97 30.60 51.31
N GLY A 782 -14.54 31.66 50.60
CA GLY A 782 -13.77 32.78 51.14
C GLY A 782 -12.25 32.53 51.22
N ASN A 783 -11.75 31.37 50.82
CA ASN A 783 -10.34 31.00 50.84
C ASN A 783 -9.63 31.34 49.50
N GLY A 784 -9.76 32.58 49.07
CA GLY A 784 -9.32 33.02 47.72
C GLY A 784 -7.83 32.79 47.41
N ARG A 785 -6.92 32.85 48.44
CA ARG A 785 -5.50 32.52 48.21
C ARG A 785 -5.31 31.05 47.81
N LYS A 786 -5.81 30.11 48.63
CA LYS A 786 -5.69 28.67 48.36
C LYS A 786 -6.44 28.27 47.10
N GLY A 787 -7.56 28.95 46.79
CA GLY A 787 -8.26 28.71 45.49
C GLY A 787 -7.41 29.15 44.31
N ARG A 788 -6.77 30.31 44.34
CA ARG A 788 -5.87 30.78 43.29
C ARG A 788 -4.64 29.88 43.12
N ASP A 789 -4.13 29.31 44.21
CA ASP A 789 -2.99 28.37 44.13
C ASP A 789 -3.39 27.10 43.41
N ALA A 790 -4.60 26.56 43.67
CA ALA A 790 -5.13 25.41 42.96
C ALA A 790 -5.33 25.68 41.45
N LEU A 791 -5.86 26.87 41.08
CA LEU A 791 -6.02 27.24 39.66
C LEU A 791 -4.67 27.43 38.94
N ARG A 792 -3.61 27.91 39.61
CA ARG A 792 -2.26 27.98 39.05
C ARG A 792 -1.66 26.60 38.83
N GLU A 793 -1.89 25.69 39.76
CA GLU A 793 -1.48 24.31 39.63
C GLU A 793 -2.21 23.66 38.45
N ALA A 794 -3.53 23.84 38.33
CA ALA A 794 -4.30 23.37 37.18
C ALA A 794 -3.74 23.89 35.85
N HIS A 795 -3.38 25.19 35.81
CA HIS A 795 -2.77 25.77 34.62
C HIS A 795 -1.41 25.16 34.27
N ALA A 796 -0.57 24.90 35.25
CA ALA A 796 0.73 24.26 35.03
C ALA A 796 0.60 22.84 34.51
N VAL A 797 -0.36 22.06 35.03
CA VAL A 797 -0.65 20.69 34.55
C VAL A 797 -1.25 20.72 33.15
N ALA A 798 -2.20 21.62 32.87
CA ALA A 798 -2.83 21.75 31.56
C ALA A 798 -1.82 22.14 30.48
N LEU A 799 -0.83 22.95 30.74
CA LEU A 799 0.27 23.29 29.83
C LEU A 799 1.19 22.09 29.56
N GLY A 800 1.29 21.14 30.47
CA GLY A 800 2.02 19.89 30.27
C GLY A 800 1.28 18.92 29.38
N THR A 801 -0.05 19.01 29.30
CA THR A 801 -0.91 18.20 28.42
C THR A 801 -1.32 18.93 27.16
N ALA A 802 -1.02 20.23 27.01
CA ALA A 802 -1.33 21.00 25.82
C ALA A 802 -0.35 20.64 24.69
N VAL A 803 -0.89 20.50 23.48
CA VAL A 803 -0.16 20.16 22.26
C VAL A 803 0.93 21.21 21.99
N PRO A 804 2.17 20.82 21.61
CA PRO A 804 3.14 21.75 21.06
C PRO A 804 2.62 22.37 19.76
N ALA A 805 2.56 23.69 19.70
CA ALA A 805 2.15 24.44 18.51
C ALA A 805 3.26 24.40 17.45
N GLU A 806 3.54 23.24 16.84
CA GLU A 806 4.45 23.09 15.72
C GLU A 806 3.83 22.20 14.63
N ALA A 807 2.90 22.80 13.86
CA ALA A 807 2.67 22.39 12.48
C ALA A 807 2.95 23.62 11.59
N PRO A 808 3.93 23.59 10.69
CA PRO A 808 4.21 24.73 9.84
C PRO A 808 3.13 24.86 8.78
N GLY A 809 2.37 25.96 8.75
CA GLY A 809 1.63 26.34 7.58
C GLY A 809 0.25 26.98 7.73
N THR A 810 -0.32 27.16 8.91
CA THR A 810 -1.60 27.88 9.04
C THR A 810 -1.50 28.98 10.08
N GLY A 811 -1.39 30.23 9.64
CA GLY A 811 -1.29 31.43 10.47
C GLY A 811 -2.63 31.83 11.11
N GLY A 812 -3.27 30.93 11.90
CA GLY A 812 -4.39 31.23 12.78
C GLY A 812 -3.96 31.06 14.24
N PRO A 813 -4.63 31.67 15.24
CA PRO A 813 -4.36 31.40 16.65
C PRO A 813 -4.56 29.90 16.88
N ALA A 814 -3.56 29.23 17.48
CA ALA A 814 -3.61 27.83 17.82
C ALA A 814 -4.90 27.54 18.62
N PRO A 815 -5.71 26.53 18.27
CA PRO A 815 -6.88 26.17 19.05
C PRO A 815 -6.41 25.76 20.44
N THR A 816 -6.75 26.54 21.45
CA THR A 816 -6.52 26.19 22.85
C THR A 816 -7.41 24.99 23.15
N GLY A 817 -6.83 23.87 23.58
CA GLY A 817 -7.62 22.70 23.94
C GLY A 817 -8.62 23.04 25.08
N ARG A 818 -9.67 22.21 25.19
CA ARG A 818 -10.76 22.41 26.16
C ARG A 818 -10.26 22.65 27.59
N LEU A 819 -9.25 21.89 28.03
CA LEU A 819 -8.70 22.00 29.37
C LEU A 819 -8.03 23.35 29.61
N THR A 820 -7.25 23.85 28.65
CA THR A 820 -6.60 25.16 28.75
C THR A 820 -7.62 26.28 28.82
N GLY A 821 -8.65 26.20 27.96
CA GLY A 821 -9.77 27.16 27.99
C GLY A 821 -10.54 27.16 29.30
N LEU A 822 -10.82 25.97 29.86
CA LEU A 822 -11.48 25.82 31.15
C LEU A 822 -10.70 26.51 32.30
N VAL A 823 -9.37 26.31 32.33
CA VAL A 823 -8.51 26.90 33.34
C VAL A 823 -8.40 28.41 33.18
N GLU A 824 -8.25 28.91 31.95
CA GLU A 824 -8.18 30.35 31.69
C GLU A 824 -9.49 31.06 32.05
N GLU A 825 -10.63 30.42 31.81
CA GLU A 825 -11.93 30.95 32.25
C GLU A 825 -12.01 31.02 33.77
N ALA A 826 -11.65 29.93 34.46
CA ALA A 826 -11.64 29.91 35.92
C ALA A 826 -10.66 30.95 36.54
N LEU A 827 -9.51 31.15 35.90
CA LEU A 827 -8.55 32.19 36.30
C LEU A 827 -9.11 33.61 36.11
N ARG A 828 -9.87 33.83 35.01
CA ARG A 828 -10.56 35.10 34.74
C ARG A 828 -11.69 35.34 35.76
N GLU A 829 -12.51 34.34 36.02
CA GLU A 829 -13.57 34.39 37.04
C GLU A 829 -13.01 34.69 38.46
N GLY A 830 -11.94 34.01 38.81
CA GLY A 830 -11.25 34.20 40.09
C GLY A 830 -10.45 35.50 40.22
N ARG A 831 -10.53 36.41 39.22
CA ARG A 831 -9.70 37.61 39.11
C ARG A 831 -8.21 37.35 39.31
N VAL A 832 -7.79 36.20 38.87
CA VAL A 832 -6.40 35.78 38.89
C VAL A 832 -5.85 35.92 37.49
N ARG A 833 -4.97 36.89 37.27
CA ARG A 833 -4.14 36.89 36.07
C ARG A 833 -3.26 35.64 36.13
N GLY A 834 -3.35 34.82 35.13
CA GLY A 834 -2.60 33.59 35.11
C GLY A 834 -1.15 33.85 35.39
N GLY A 835 -0.60 33.12 36.34
CA GLY A 835 0.84 33.20 36.63
C GLY A 835 1.55 32.77 35.34
N SER A 836 2.15 33.74 34.65
CA SER A 836 3.09 33.44 33.60
C SER A 836 4.07 32.39 34.14
N ARG A 837 4.33 31.31 33.45
CA ARG A 837 5.58 30.55 33.54
C ARG A 837 6.67 31.59 33.78
N ALA A 838 7.53 31.42 34.77
CA ALA A 838 8.62 32.34 35.05
C ALA A 838 9.39 32.59 33.76
N ARG A 839 8.92 33.58 33.00
CA ARG A 839 9.61 34.05 31.80
C ARG A 839 10.79 34.82 32.36
N THR A 840 11.99 34.37 32.10
CA THR A 840 13.18 35.16 32.22
C THR A 840 13.20 36.14 31.04
N GLY A 841 13.50 37.42 31.30
CA GLY A 841 13.57 38.44 30.27
C GLY A 841 12.55 39.58 30.45
N CYS A 842 12.65 40.63 29.66
CA CYS A 842 11.83 41.83 29.73
C CYS A 842 10.30 41.61 29.56
N PRO A 843 9.82 40.62 28.80
CA PRO A 843 8.38 40.29 28.76
C PRO A 843 7.84 39.80 30.11
N ALA A 844 8.69 39.40 31.03
CA ALA A 844 8.29 38.93 32.36
C ALA A 844 8.03 40.05 33.37
N LEU A 845 8.38 41.30 33.07
CA LEU A 845 8.16 42.43 33.91
C LEU A 845 6.69 42.86 33.90
N THR A 846 6.13 43.11 35.07
CA THR A 846 4.85 43.83 35.20
C THR A 846 5.00 45.27 34.73
N ALA A 847 3.89 45.93 34.36
CA ALA A 847 3.90 47.36 33.97
C ALA A 847 4.51 48.29 35.05
N ALA A 848 4.35 47.95 36.31
CA ALA A 848 4.96 48.71 37.40
C ALA A 848 6.46 48.42 37.54
N GLU A 849 6.88 47.14 37.45
CA GLU A 849 8.29 46.76 37.43
C GLU A 849 9.02 47.36 36.23
N ARG A 850 8.40 47.33 35.05
CA ARG A 850 8.97 47.91 33.82
C ARG A 850 9.23 49.40 33.96
N ARG A 851 8.26 50.16 34.42
CA ARG A 851 8.45 51.62 34.69
C ARG A 851 9.57 51.90 35.68
N VAL A 852 9.67 51.15 36.76
CA VAL A 852 10.75 51.28 37.74
C VAL A 852 12.11 50.90 37.12
N VAL A 853 12.18 49.84 36.31
CA VAL A 853 13.39 49.38 35.61
C VAL A 853 13.86 50.38 34.57
N GLU A 854 12.97 50.97 33.79
CA GLU A 854 13.28 51.99 32.78
C GLU A 854 13.90 53.24 33.42
N LEU A 855 13.32 53.75 34.55
CA LEU A 855 13.89 54.85 35.29
C LEU A 855 15.20 54.48 35.98
N ALA A 856 15.35 53.24 36.43
CA ALA A 856 16.61 52.76 37.01
C ALA A 856 17.69 52.56 35.97
N ALA A 857 17.35 52.16 34.76
CA ALA A 857 18.25 52.03 33.64
C ALA A 857 18.71 53.39 33.07
N SER A 858 17.86 54.43 33.14
CA SER A 858 18.21 55.80 32.80
C SER A 858 19.11 56.51 33.85
N GLY A 859 19.53 55.79 34.89
CA GLY A 859 20.46 56.29 35.90
C GLY A 859 19.84 57.00 37.12
N GLN A 860 18.51 57.07 37.22
CA GLN A 860 17.83 57.74 38.38
C GLN A 860 18.03 56.97 39.69
N THR A 861 18.30 57.63 40.74
CA THR A 861 18.42 57.04 42.08
C THR A 861 17.05 56.55 42.61
N ASN A 862 17.02 55.65 43.59
CA ASN A 862 15.76 55.18 44.17
C ASN A 862 14.91 56.34 44.74
N ALA A 863 15.54 57.40 45.28
CA ALA A 863 14.85 58.58 45.75
C ALA A 863 14.15 59.35 44.62
N GLN A 864 14.80 59.49 43.45
CA GLN A 864 14.22 60.11 42.25
C GLN A 864 13.10 59.29 41.66
N ILE A 865 13.24 57.95 41.63
CA ILE A 865 12.19 57.03 41.16
C ILE A 865 10.97 57.13 42.13
N CYS A 866 11.19 57.19 43.43
CA CYS A 866 10.12 57.38 44.40
C CYS A 866 9.35 58.71 44.17
N ALA A 867 10.05 59.78 43.89
CA ALA A 867 9.42 61.08 43.60
C ALA A 867 8.68 61.06 42.25
N ALA A 868 9.27 60.44 41.20
CA ALA A 868 8.70 60.37 39.86
C ALA A 868 7.44 59.48 39.76
N LEU A 869 7.39 58.39 40.54
CA LEU A 869 6.27 57.42 40.48
C LEU A 869 5.34 57.53 41.73
N HIS A 870 5.57 58.44 42.61
CA HIS A 870 4.84 58.60 43.90
C HIS A 870 4.79 57.29 44.75
N LEU A 871 5.93 56.60 44.83
CA LEU A 871 6.06 55.31 45.52
C LEU A 871 6.93 55.44 46.72
N THR A 872 6.73 54.57 47.75
CA THR A 872 7.65 54.48 48.87
C THR A 872 8.97 53.80 48.41
N ARG A 873 10.08 54.15 49.10
CA ARG A 873 11.40 53.57 48.88
C ARG A 873 11.38 52.04 48.98
N ARG A 874 10.65 51.46 49.91
CA ARG A 874 10.48 50.03 50.10
C ARG A 874 9.77 49.40 48.92
N THR A 875 8.78 50.07 48.31
CA THR A 875 8.05 49.59 47.10
C THR A 875 8.97 49.57 45.86
N VAL A 876 9.78 50.60 45.67
CA VAL A 876 10.76 50.68 44.60
C VAL A 876 11.83 49.59 44.73
N GLU A 877 12.36 49.37 45.96
CA GLU A 877 13.32 48.26 46.18
C GLU A 877 12.73 46.88 45.98
N THR A 878 11.46 46.67 46.33
CA THR A 878 10.73 45.42 46.07
C THR A 878 10.58 45.18 44.59
N HIS A 879 10.18 46.20 43.81
CA HIS A 879 10.06 46.09 42.36
C HIS A 879 11.40 45.83 41.70
N LEU A 880 12.50 46.52 42.13
CA LEU A 880 13.83 46.26 41.59
C LEU A 880 14.33 44.84 41.89
N THR A 881 14.12 44.33 43.09
CA THR A 881 14.51 42.98 43.50
C THR A 881 13.76 41.91 42.65
N SER A 882 12.46 42.12 42.48
CA SER A 882 11.66 41.22 41.62
C SER A 882 12.08 41.28 40.14
N ALA A 883 12.35 42.49 39.64
CA ALA A 883 12.81 42.71 38.28
C ALA A 883 14.20 42.08 38.02
N TYR A 884 15.15 42.24 38.95
CA TYR A 884 16.48 41.63 38.85
C TYR A 884 16.40 40.12 38.69
N ARG A 885 15.54 39.48 39.52
CA ARG A 885 15.30 38.03 39.38
C ARG A 885 14.72 37.65 38.03
N LYS A 886 13.75 38.42 37.50
CA LYS A 886 13.08 38.16 36.22
C LYS A 886 13.99 38.41 35.04
N LEU A 887 14.85 39.44 35.11
CA LEU A 887 15.81 39.80 34.08
C LEU A 887 17.12 39.00 34.15
N ALA A 888 17.28 38.15 35.18
CA ALA A 888 18.50 37.42 35.47
C ALA A 888 19.74 38.33 35.56
N VAL A 889 19.58 39.54 36.16
CA VAL A 889 20.65 40.51 36.42
C VAL A 889 20.95 40.62 37.89
N THR A 890 22.22 40.83 38.24
CA THR A 890 22.69 40.96 39.63
C THR A 890 23.04 42.38 40.03
N ARG A 891 23.20 43.28 39.06
CA ARG A 891 23.61 44.65 39.28
C ARG A 891 22.75 45.64 38.50
N ARG A 892 22.49 46.80 39.06
CA ARG A 892 21.72 47.88 38.43
C ARG A 892 22.27 48.30 37.06
N THR A 893 23.60 48.35 36.92
CA THR A 893 24.29 48.72 35.72
C THR A 893 24.01 47.81 34.50
N GLN A 894 23.48 46.61 34.74
CA GLN A 894 23.14 45.64 33.70
C GLN A 894 21.76 45.90 33.08
N LEU A 895 20.89 46.69 33.74
CA LEU A 895 19.52 46.93 33.29
C LEU A 895 19.45 47.61 31.92
N ALA A 896 20.30 48.63 31.70
CA ALA A 896 20.32 49.37 30.44
C ALA A 896 20.69 48.47 29.25
N ALA A 897 21.66 47.58 29.44
CA ALA A 897 22.09 46.63 28.39
C ALA A 897 21.03 45.57 28.05
N VAL A 898 20.23 45.14 29.05
CA VAL A 898 19.14 44.16 28.81
C VAL A 898 17.96 44.79 28.08
N LEU A 899 17.60 46.05 28.48
CA LEU A 899 16.54 46.79 27.76
C LEU A 899 16.93 47.19 26.34
N ALA A 900 18.21 47.52 26.09
CA ALA A 900 18.71 47.84 24.77
C ALA A 900 18.62 46.62 23.81
N ARG A 901 18.99 45.42 24.27
CA ARG A 901 18.86 44.19 23.48
C ARG A 901 17.40 43.85 23.15
N GLU A 902 16.47 44.18 24.05
CA GLU A 902 15.03 43.97 23.75
C GLU A 902 14.56 44.92 22.64
N ALA A 903 14.97 46.19 22.69
CA ALA A 903 14.61 47.19 21.70
C ALA A 903 15.14 46.80 20.31
N GLU A 904 16.35 46.23 20.21
CA GLU A 904 16.91 45.69 18.96
C GLU A 904 16.12 44.50 18.39
N HIS A 905 15.55 43.64 19.27
CA HIS A 905 14.75 42.47 18.85
C HIS A 905 13.29 42.81 18.52
N THR A 906 12.76 43.93 19.05
CA THR A 906 11.35 44.31 18.88
C THR A 906 11.12 45.46 17.89
N GLY A 907 12.17 46.04 17.31
CA GLY A 907 12.09 47.13 16.31
C GLY A 907 11.43 48.43 16.84
N ALA A 908 11.33 48.62 18.14
CA ALA A 908 10.73 49.81 18.75
C ALA A 908 11.79 50.92 18.98
N PRO A 909 11.51 52.23 18.67
CA PRO A 909 12.46 53.29 18.83
C PRO A 909 12.73 53.59 20.32
N LEU A 910 14.02 53.78 20.66
CA LEU A 910 14.48 54.18 21.98
C LEU A 910 13.97 55.62 22.35
N PRO A 911 13.53 55.88 23.57
CA PRO A 911 13.23 57.23 23.99
C PRO A 911 14.50 58.02 24.15
N SER A 912 14.59 59.14 23.42
CA SER A 912 15.69 60.11 23.52
C SER A 912 15.75 60.84 24.83
N PRO A 913 16.93 61.22 25.38
CA PRO A 913 17.05 61.97 26.68
C PRO A 913 16.47 63.35 26.52
N GLY A 914 15.52 63.68 27.36
CA GLY A 914 14.79 64.93 27.37
C GLY A 914 15.62 66.13 27.71
N THR A 915 15.50 67.15 26.87
CA THR A 915 15.91 68.53 27.18
C THR A 915 14.77 69.27 27.89
N GLN A 916 15.12 70.03 28.95
CA GLN A 916 14.20 70.88 29.71
C GLN A 916 13.73 72.05 28.82
N ALA A 917 12.51 72.49 29.06
CA ALA A 917 12.04 73.84 29.32
C ALA A 917 10.72 74.17 28.58
N GLY A 918 9.84 74.85 29.31
CA GLY A 918 9.01 75.89 28.75
C GLY A 918 7.53 75.81 28.97
N GLN A 919 7.07 76.43 29.93
CA GLN A 919 5.76 77.00 30.22
C GLN A 919 4.88 77.33 29.02
N GLY A 920 3.57 77.11 29.16
CA GLY A 920 2.57 77.76 28.34
C GLY A 920 1.15 77.25 28.53
N GLU A 921 0.39 78.14 29.19
CA GLU A 921 -1.06 78.02 29.42
C GLU A 921 -1.91 77.85 28.16
N GLY A 922 -3.11 77.29 28.36
CA GLY A 922 -4.15 77.53 27.37
C GLY A 922 -5.34 76.55 27.40
N ARG A 923 -6.31 76.91 28.19
CA ARG A 923 -7.80 76.69 28.11
C ARG A 923 -8.35 76.08 26.82
N GLY A 924 -9.33 75.20 27.00
CA GLY A 924 -10.40 75.08 25.98
C GLY A 924 -11.22 73.77 26.01
N ARG A 925 -12.25 73.72 26.77
CA ARG A 925 -13.63 73.16 26.60
C ARG A 925 -13.90 72.44 25.30
N GLY A 926 -14.55 71.30 25.41
CA GLY A 926 -15.71 71.06 24.54
C GLY A 926 -16.01 69.64 24.13
N VAL A 927 -17.00 69.08 24.81
CA VAL A 927 -18.19 68.41 24.26
C VAL A 927 -18.11 67.06 23.53
N LEU A 928 -18.59 66.01 24.20
CA LEU A 928 -19.62 65.02 23.81
C LEU A 928 -19.80 64.68 22.33
N ARG A 929 -19.73 63.38 21.93
CA ARG A 929 -20.84 62.47 21.58
C ARG A 929 -20.38 61.19 21.00
N ARG A 930 -20.89 60.13 21.61
CA ARG A 930 -21.56 58.94 21.07
C ARG A 930 -21.31 58.54 19.61
N ALA A 931 -20.80 57.33 19.35
CA ALA A 931 -21.60 56.20 18.83
C ALA A 931 -20.85 54.90 19.22
#